data_ce653815d59bda0eff23add2051cb541
#
_entry.id   ce653815d59bda0eff23add2051cb541
#
_cell.length_a   1.000
_cell.length_b   1.000
_cell.length_c   1.000
_cell.angle_alpha   90.00
_cell.angle_beta   90.00
_cell.angle_gamma   90.00
#
_symmetry.space_group_name_H-M   'P 1'
#
loop_
_entity.id
_entity.type
_entity.pdbx_description
1 polymer ?
#
loop_
_entity_poly.entity_id
_entity_poly.type
_entity_poly.pdbx_seq_one_letter_code
_entity_poly.pdbx_strand_id
1 'polypeptide(L)'
;MNLPIGMAAGRVLARTTSPASHSTIEQLLLSASTEGSTAPCIAPADGRVMSWQQLLDQIVDTRSALRAAGIGSHDRVALALPNGPVAATAFLAVAASAGCAPLNPSSTHEECDFYLSDLKAKVLITAPGAARGAEEAASRRGIPILLCQEDSTCPGRFTLDILHVNASPADGLPDPDSFALYLYTSGTTSRPKLVPLRHRNLVASARNMVATLELSRSDRCLNLMPLFHIHGLVGGLLAPLAAGGSAICPPSLRPGDFFQWVEAAHPSWYTAVPTMHRLIVGEAKDNAAIIARNPLRFMRSSSAPLPPQLFEQLQQVFSAPVLEAYSMTEAAHQVACNPLGAGRQKRGSVGVSAGPDIAIMDETGVPLPPGESGEVVIRGPSVMTGYQDNPSANAAAFINGWFRTGDLGRLDGDGYLTLVGRLKEQINRGGEKIAPLEIDYAFLAHPDVLEAATFGFPHASLGEEIAAAVVVRPGADATPEQLQAFLRGRLAEFKIPRRILVVDAIPKGPTGKVQRAHLHKHLNVGTQPARAEAIDDDAGNPELRRKLLRLWRDLLQSEDIGVDDDFFENGGDSLLAVQMLVDVEKIVGQSVPDSVFLENATIAKLARCLTRVDGLQAQPLVHVQKSDARPPLFFFHGDYDGGYYTRRLARLLGPDQPFISIEPHGLRRDPIPDTIEAMAAERLPLLLEAQPEGPFRLAGYCNGGMVAIEVARRLTALGRQVDVVFVIDTPMLNLTPWVRKLIGSLSQNAESRQPAWEQRIPKLGPILDFAWRQTSNFQLYRLQPRLFRGAVSKLARRKIDGRNTSQAESTLISETSREREHRLSRAYNRLLRKYFPSATDVPVVYFLADHDGSMVHRLGPNVEVIKVPGGHWGCVTTHADVLTQEMDRRLRQLEPDAVSGPAGART
;
A
#
# COMPACT_ATOMS: atom_id res chain seq x y z
N MET A 1 13.57 -39.27 -14.63
CA MET A 1 14.67 -38.88 -13.73
C MET A 1 14.39 -37.46 -13.27
N ASN A 2 13.79 -37.35 -12.07
CA ASN A 2 13.45 -36.09 -11.42
C ASN A 2 14.60 -35.68 -10.50
N LEU A 3 15.26 -34.58 -10.79
CA LEU A 3 16.15 -33.89 -9.86
C LEU A 3 15.41 -32.72 -9.24
N PRO A 4 15.44 -32.51 -7.92
CA PRO A 4 14.77 -31.42 -7.25
C PRO A 4 15.56 -30.12 -7.40
N ILE A 5 14.84 -29.05 -7.73
CA ILE A 5 15.35 -27.68 -7.81
C ILE A 5 15.61 -27.21 -6.37
N GLY A 6 16.89 -27.00 -6.02
CA GLY A 6 17.31 -26.44 -4.75
C GLY A 6 16.85 -24.98 -4.63
N MET A 7 15.82 -24.76 -3.84
CA MET A 7 15.52 -23.46 -3.27
C MET A 7 16.57 -23.14 -2.21
N ALA A 8 17.21 -21.98 -2.28
CA ALA A 8 17.95 -21.41 -1.16
C ALA A 8 16.92 -21.04 -0.08
N ALA A 9 16.59 -22.03 0.75
CA ALA A 9 15.75 -21.87 1.91
C ALA A 9 16.54 -21.13 2.99
N GLY A 10 16.11 -19.91 3.32
CA GLY A 10 16.20 -19.53 4.71
C GLY A 10 15.59 -20.66 5.52
N ARG A 11 16.27 -21.11 6.59
CA ARG A 11 15.87 -22.23 7.41
C ARG A 11 14.40 -22.12 7.81
N VAL A 12 13.50 -22.64 6.98
CA VAL A 12 12.19 -23.08 7.40
C VAL A 12 12.46 -24.23 8.35
N LEU A 13 12.12 -24.07 9.62
CA LEU A 13 12.03 -25.15 10.56
C LEU A 13 11.25 -26.28 9.85
N ALA A 14 11.96 -27.38 9.55
CA ALA A 14 11.37 -28.55 8.95
C ALA A 14 10.23 -29.01 9.85
N ARG A 15 8.99 -28.65 9.49
CA ARG A 15 7.82 -29.15 10.20
C ARG A 15 7.61 -30.59 9.78
N THR A 16 7.94 -31.47 10.72
CA THR A 16 7.46 -32.85 10.68
C THR A 16 5.95 -32.80 10.52
N THR A 17 5.44 -33.28 9.41
CA THR A 17 4.02 -33.58 9.22
C THR A 17 3.65 -34.68 10.21
N SER A 18 3.27 -34.29 11.43
CA SER A 18 2.66 -35.13 12.41
C SER A 18 1.26 -35.59 11.93
N PRO A 19 0.79 -36.80 12.23
CA PRO A 19 -0.54 -37.34 11.84
C PRO A 19 -1.75 -36.54 12.33
N ALA A 20 -1.55 -35.40 12.89
CA ALA A 20 -2.48 -34.54 13.61
C ALA A 20 -3.43 -33.69 12.75
N SER A 21 -3.39 -33.79 11.40
CA SER A 21 -4.29 -33.03 10.50
C SER A 21 -5.71 -33.59 10.39
N HIS A 22 -5.99 -34.70 11.07
CA HIS A 22 -7.27 -35.41 10.98
C HIS A 22 -8.06 -35.38 12.31
N SER A 23 -8.01 -34.28 13.07
CA SER A 23 -8.76 -34.16 14.33
C SER A 23 -9.95 -33.23 14.21
N THR A 24 -11.02 -33.55 14.95
CA THR A 24 -12.15 -32.64 15.17
C THR A 24 -11.83 -31.65 16.30
N ILE A 25 -12.67 -30.62 16.49
CA ILE A 25 -12.57 -29.70 17.63
C ILE A 25 -12.65 -30.44 18.95
N GLU A 26 -13.59 -31.39 19.09
CA GLU A 26 -13.73 -32.19 20.30
C GLU A 26 -12.44 -32.99 20.61
N GLN A 27 -11.87 -33.67 19.61
CA GLN A 27 -10.63 -34.42 19.77
C GLN A 27 -9.44 -33.51 20.15
N LEU A 28 -9.41 -32.28 19.61
CA LEU A 28 -8.43 -31.27 20.00
C LEU A 28 -8.57 -30.89 21.46
N LEU A 29 -9.78 -30.61 21.94
CA LEU A 29 -10.06 -30.25 23.33
C LEU A 29 -9.79 -31.43 24.30
N LEU A 30 -10.18 -32.62 23.91
CA LEU A 30 -9.86 -33.85 24.70
C LEU A 30 -8.35 -34.06 24.83
N SER A 31 -7.57 -33.87 23.75
CA SER A 31 -6.10 -34.01 23.78
C SER A 31 -5.40 -32.91 24.59
N ALA A 32 -6.00 -31.73 24.67
CA ALA A 32 -5.47 -30.60 25.43
C ALA A 32 -5.79 -30.69 26.95
N SER A 33 -6.95 -31.27 27.31
CA SER A 33 -7.34 -31.51 28.69
C SER A 33 -6.50 -32.61 29.31
N THR A 34 -6.32 -32.57 30.63
CA THR A 34 -5.87 -33.72 31.41
C THR A 34 -7.10 -34.39 31.97
N GLU A 35 -7.11 -35.74 31.98
CA GLU A 35 -8.24 -36.51 32.45
C GLU A 35 -8.62 -36.10 33.88
N GLY A 36 -9.90 -35.78 34.12
CA GLY A 36 -10.42 -35.28 35.40
C GLY A 36 -9.95 -33.88 35.82
N SER A 37 -9.48 -33.05 34.89
CA SER A 37 -8.87 -31.75 35.18
C SER A 37 -9.90 -30.75 35.75
N THR A 38 -9.64 -30.26 36.96
CA THR A 38 -10.30 -29.10 37.54
C THR A 38 -9.65 -27.77 37.16
N ALA A 39 -8.61 -27.79 36.30
CA ALA A 39 -7.94 -26.60 35.83
C ALA A 39 -8.91 -25.68 35.06
N PRO A 40 -8.75 -24.36 35.17
CA PRO A 40 -9.60 -23.39 34.48
C PRO A 40 -9.40 -23.46 32.97
N CYS A 41 -10.52 -23.39 32.22
CA CYS A 41 -10.46 -23.33 30.76
C CYS A 41 -11.20 -22.10 30.17
N ILE A 42 -12.35 -21.76 30.70
CA ILE A 42 -13.14 -20.57 30.31
C ILE A 42 -13.49 -19.78 31.58
N ALA A 43 -13.34 -18.46 31.49
CA ALA A 43 -13.65 -17.56 32.59
C ALA A 43 -14.38 -16.32 32.12
N PRO A 44 -15.32 -15.75 32.89
CA PRO A 44 -15.68 -14.35 32.84
C PRO A 44 -14.50 -13.49 33.34
N ALA A 45 -14.69 -12.19 33.28
CA ALA A 45 -13.67 -11.26 33.75
C ALA A 45 -13.70 -11.02 35.29
N ASP A 46 -14.61 -11.65 36.03
CA ASP A 46 -14.78 -11.48 37.48
C ASP A 46 -13.97 -12.49 38.33
N GLY A 47 -13.14 -13.30 37.71
CA GLY A 47 -12.29 -14.27 38.39
C GLY A 47 -12.93 -15.65 38.63
N ARG A 48 -14.24 -15.84 38.43
CA ARG A 48 -14.85 -17.19 38.42
C ARG A 48 -14.33 -18.00 37.25
N VAL A 49 -14.40 -19.32 37.30
CA VAL A 49 -13.84 -20.18 36.26
C VAL A 49 -14.76 -21.38 35.96
N MET A 50 -14.80 -21.80 34.71
CA MET A 50 -15.26 -23.11 34.27
C MET A 50 -14.03 -24.03 34.13
N SER A 51 -14.11 -25.24 34.67
CA SER A 51 -13.05 -26.24 34.53
C SER A 51 -13.12 -26.98 33.20
N TRP A 52 -12.03 -27.63 32.81
CA TRP A 52 -11.95 -28.50 31.64
C TRP A 52 -13.00 -29.61 31.67
N GLN A 53 -13.23 -30.26 32.86
CA GLN A 53 -14.24 -31.30 33.01
C GLN A 53 -15.64 -30.73 32.74
N GLN A 54 -15.98 -29.58 33.31
CA GLN A 54 -17.27 -28.92 33.10
C GLN A 54 -17.51 -28.53 31.63
N LEU A 55 -16.47 -28.13 30.91
CA LEU A 55 -16.56 -27.85 29.46
C LEU A 55 -16.87 -29.13 28.66
N LEU A 56 -16.17 -30.22 28.95
CA LEU A 56 -16.38 -31.49 28.25
C LEU A 56 -17.77 -32.05 28.54
N ASP A 57 -18.23 -31.98 29.80
CA ASP A 57 -19.60 -32.35 30.19
C ASP A 57 -20.63 -31.51 29.43
N GLN A 58 -20.44 -30.19 29.34
CA GLN A 58 -21.34 -29.29 28.60
C GLN A 58 -21.40 -29.62 27.10
N ILE A 59 -20.29 -30.06 26.46
CA ILE A 59 -20.28 -30.52 25.06
C ILE A 59 -21.18 -31.75 24.90
N VAL A 60 -21.09 -32.72 25.83
CA VAL A 60 -21.91 -33.92 25.79
C VAL A 60 -23.39 -33.59 26.03
N ASP A 61 -23.70 -32.75 27.03
CA ASP A 61 -25.06 -32.33 27.38
C ASP A 61 -25.72 -31.59 26.19
N THR A 62 -24.98 -30.64 25.58
CA THR A 62 -25.48 -29.89 24.42
C THR A 62 -25.72 -30.80 23.21
N ARG A 63 -24.81 -31.75 22.95
CA ARG A 63 -24.98 -32.74 21.87
C ARG A 63 -26.23 -33.58 22.08
N SER A 64 -26.46 -34.03 23.30
CA SER A 64 -27.64 -34.82 23.66
C SER A 64 -28.93 -34.03 23.42
N ALA A 65 -28.96 -32.74 23.84
CA ALA A 65 -30.05 -31.83 23.58
C ALA A 65 -30.33 -31.59 22.10
N LEU A 66 -29.28 -31.34 21.33
CA LEU A 66 -29.38 -31.12 19.85
C LEU A 66 -29.92 -32.38 19.16
N ARG A 67 -29.42 -33.55 19.51
CA ARG A 67 -29.90 -34.82 18.95
C ARG A 67 -31.37 -35.07 19.28
N ALA A 68 -31.78 -34.79 20.51
CA ALA A 68 -33.21 -34.89 20.92
C ALA A 68 -34.08 -33.92 20.12
N ALA A 69 -33.55 -32.77 19.73
CA ALA A 69 -34.17 -31.81 18.83
C ALA A 69 -34.07 -32.18 17.33
N GLY A 70 -33.56 -33.36 17.01
CA GLY A 70 -33.41 -33.84 15.63
C GLY A 70 -32.27 -33.17 14.83
N ILE A 71 -31.29 -32.56 15.51
CA ILE A 71 -30.13 -31.90 14.92
C ILE A 71 -28.94 -32.84 14.93
N GLY A 72 -28.41 -33.17 13.73
CA GLY A 72 -27.26 -34.03 13.52
C GLY A 72 -26.01 -33.28 13.01
N SER A 73 -24.94 -34.04 12.77
CA SER A 73 -23.62 -33.50 12.41
C SER A 73 -23.56 -32.70 11.10
N HIS A 74 -24.53 -32.87 10.21
CA HIS A 74 -24.61 -32.17 8.93
C HIS A 74 -25.56 -30.97 8.94
N ASP A 75 -26.30 -30.76 10.02
CA ASP A 75 -27.23 -29.67 10.16
C ASP A 75 -26.53 -28.36 10.52
N ARG A 76 -27.16 -27.24 10.20
CA ARG A 76 -26.62 -25.90 10.44
C ARG A 76 -27.43 -25.23 11.55
N VAL A 77 -26.71 -24.83 12.60
CA VAL A 77 -27.23 -24.21 13.80
C VAL A 77 -26.83 -22.75 13.85
N ALA A 78 -27.76 -21.83 13.76
CA ALA A 78 -27.51 -20.41 14.03
C ALA A 78 -27.40 -20.16 15.54
N LEU A 79 -26.38 -19.39 15.93
CA LEU A 79 -26.09 -19.05 17.32
C LEU A 79 -26.07 -17.52 17.49
N ALA A 80 -26.98 -16.93 18.22
CA ALA A 80 -27.06 -15.49 18.46
C ALA A 80 -27.06 -15.19 19.96
N LEU A 81 -25.87 -15.18 20.58
CA LEU A 81 -25.68 -14.97 22.02
C LEU A 81 -24.79 -13.73 22.28
N PRO A 82 -25.06 -13.00 23.37
CA PRO A 82 -24.16 -11.95 23.86
C PRO A 82 -22.76 -12.48 24.12
N ASN A 83 -21.77 -11.62 23.94
CA ASN A 83 -20.35 -11.98 24.18
C ASN A 83 -20.18 -12.36 25.68
N GLY A 84 -19.43 -13.44 25.92
CA GLY A 84 -19.23 -13.94 27.30
C GLY A 84 -18.92 -15.44 27.32
N PRO A 85 -18.77 -16.01 28.53
CA PRO A 85 -18.47 -17.44 28.70
C PRO A 85 -19.52 -18.40 28.09
N VAL A 86 -20.79 -18.04 28.16
CA VAL A 86 -21.90 -18.87 27.59
C VAL A 86 -21.77 -18.91 26.06
N ALA A 87 -21.51 -17.79 25.40
CA ALA A 87 -21.28 -17.76 23.93
C ALA A 87 -20.08 -18.59 23.55
N ALA A 88 -18.99 -18.51 24.34
CA ALA A 88 -17.77 -19.28 24.09
C ALA A 88 -18.02 -20.79 24.17
N THR A 89 -18.67 -21.23 25.24
CA THR A 89 -18.98 -22.64 25.48
C THR A 89 -20.01 -23.15 24.47
N ALA A 90 -21.06 -22.37 24.17
CA ALA A 90 -22.10 -22.74 23.20
C ALA A 90 -21.48 -22.92 21.79
N PHE A 91 -20.57 -22.03 21.37
CA PHE A 91 -19.85 -22.21 20.10
C PHE A 91 -19.08 -23.55 20.07
N LEU A 92 -18.27 -23.84 21.12
CA LEU A 92 -17.48 -25.07 21.17
C LEU A 92 -18.37 -26.32 21.18
N ALA A 93 -19.46 -26.30 21.94
CA ALA A 93 -20.37 -27.43 22.09
C ALA A 93 -21.22 -27.69 20.84
N VAL A 94 -21.72 -26.63 20.20
CA VAL A 94 -22.45 -26.74 18.92
C VAL A 94 -21.49 -27.17 17.81
N ALA A 95 -20.32 -26.53 17.67
CA ALA A 95 -19.34 -26.88 16.64
C ALA A 95 -18.79 -28.33 16.79
N ALA A 96 -18.75 -28.86 18.01
CA ALA A 96 -18.41 -30.27 18.26
C ALA A 96 -19.56 -31.26 17.92
N SER A 97 -20.71 -30.75 17.53
CA SER A 97 -21.93 -31.57 17.34
C SER A 97 -22.60 -31.38 15.98
N ALA A 98 -22.55 -30.17 15.43
CA ALA A 98 -23.18 -29.73 14.19
C ALA A 98 -22.40 -28.55 13.58
N GLY A 99 -22.83 -28.05 12.41
CA GLY A 99 -22.26 -26.85 11.81
C GLY A 99 -22.76 -25.60 12.54
N CYS A 100 -21.90 -24.88 13.25
CA CYS A 100 -22.21 -23.67 14.00
C CYS A 100 -22.09 -22.42 13.15
N ALA A 101 -23.09 -21.53 13.20
CA ALA A 101 -23.07 -20.22 12.55
C ALA A 101 -23.32 -19.10 13.57
N PRO A 102 -22.29 -18.58 14.23
CA PRO A 102 -22.43 -17.46 15.14
C PRO A 102 -22.81 -16.17 14.39
N LEU A 103 -23.91 -15.54 14.82
CA LEU A 103 -24.44 -14.28 14.31
C LEU A 103 -24.23 -13.16 15.34
N ASN A 104 -24.09 -11.95 14.87
CA ASN A 104 -24.07 -10.78 15.75
C ASN A 104 -25.48 -10.61 16.37
N PRO A 105 -25.65 -10.67 17.70
CA PRO A 105 -26.95 -10.54 18.35
C PRO A 105 -27.61 -9.17 18.16
N SER A 106 -26.82 -8.16 17.76
CA SER A 106 -27.32 -6.81 17.47
C SER A 106 -27.68 -6.59 15.99
N SER A 107 -27.64 -7.63 15.14
CA SER A 107 -28.04 -7.53 13.74
C SER A 107 -29.52 -7.20 13.60
N THR A 108 -29.85 -6.44 12.54
CA THR A 108 -31.25 -6.10 12.22
C THR A 108 -32.05 -7.32 11.81
N HIS A 109 -33.40 -7.17 11.81
CA HIS A 109 -34.29 -8.22 11.33
C HIS A 109 -33.97 -8.63 9.87
N GLU A 110 -33.76 -7.65 8.99
CA GLU A 110 -33.48 -7.90 7.55
C GLU A 110 -32.14 -8.65 7.35
N GLU A 111 -31.11 -8.29 8.11
CA GLU A 111 -29.82 -9.00 8.07
C GLU A 111 -29.98 -10.44 8.55
N CYS A 112 -30.68 -10.63 9.68
CA CYS A 112 -30.91 -11.95 10.24
C CYS A 112 -31.80 -12.82 9.32
N ASP A 113 -32.82 -12.23 8.70
CA ASP A 113 -33.68 -12.91 7.72
C ASP A 113 -32.87 -13.44 6.53
N PHE A 114 -31.94 -12.60 6.00
CA PHE A 114 -31.01 -13.02 4.97
C PHE A 114 -30.10 -14.16 5.45
N TYR A 115 -29.42 -13.98 6.61
CA TYR A 115 -28.49 -14.98 7.13
C TYR A 115 -29.15 -16.33 7.39
N LEU A 116 -30.28 -16.35 8.07
CA LEU A 116 -30.99 -17.60 8.39
C LEU A 116 -31.47 -18.34 7.12
N SER A 117 -31.89 -17.59 6.08
CA SER A 117 -32.33 -18.14 4.81
C SER A 117 -31.17 -18.73 4.00
N ASP A 118 -30.09 -17.93 3.82
CA ASP A 118 -28.93 -18.31 3.04
C ASP A 118 -28.15 -19.48 3.70
N LEU A 119 -28.04 -19.44 5.03
CA LEU A 119 -27.50 -20.53 5.84
C LEU A 119 -28.35 -21.80 5.73
N LYS A 120 -29.64 -21.70 5.41
CA LYS A 120 -30.60 -22.80 5.57
C LYS A 120 -30.60 -23.35 7.00
N ALA A 121 -30.62 -22.41 7.97
CA ALA A 121 -30.54 -22.76 9.38
C ALA A 121 -31.70 -23.69 9.80
N LYS A 122 -31.37 -24.78 10.48
CA LYS A 122 -32.34 -25.74 10.96
C LYS A 122 -32.94 -25.33 12.34
N VAL A 123 -32.14 -24.60 13.10
CA VAL A 123 -32.50 -24.09 14.42
C VAL A 123 -31.70 -22.81 14.73
N LEU A 124 -32.33 -21.95 15.56
CA LEU A 124 -31.64 -20.79 16.16
C LEU A 124 -31.47 -21.05 17.66
N ILE A 125 -30.25 -20.88 18.18
CA ILE A 125 -29.96 -20.84 19.62
C ILE A 125 -29.75 -19.38 20.03
N THR A 126 -30.49 -18.89 21.02
CA THR A 126 -30.37 -17.54 21.56
C THR A 126 -30.72 -17.53 23.06
N ALA A 127 -30.34 -16.48 23.79
CA ALA A 127 -30.85 -16.23 25.14
C ALA A 127 -32.11 -15.36 25.08
N PRO A 128 -33.03 -15.47 26.06
CA PRO A 128 -34.31 -14.75 26.01
C PRO A 128 -34.14 -13.25 25.77
N GLY A 129 -34.67 -12.75 24.65
CA GLY A 129 -34.64 -11.32 24.28
C GLY A 129 -33.29 -10.75 23.94
N ALA A 130 -32.23 -11.58 23.83
CA ALA A 130 -30.85 -11.14 23.56
C ALA A 130 -30.61 -10.79 22.10
N ALA A 131 -31.36 -11.37 21.16
CA ALA A 131 -31.18 -11.19 19.72
C ALA A 131 -32.53 -11.03 18.99
N ARG A 132 -33.27 -9.97 19.33
CA ARG A 132 -34.64 -9.72 18.83
C ARG A 132 -34.78 -9.84 17.31
N GLY A 133 -33.80 -9.25 16.55
CA GLY A 133 -33.81 -9.34 15.08
C GLY A 133 -33.75 -10.79 14.60
N ALA A 134 -32.92 -11.63 15.22
CA ALA A 134 -32.78 -13.04 14.88
C ALA A 134 -34.01 -13.86 15.32
N GLU A 135 -34.56 -13.57 16.50
CA GLU A 135 -35.77 -14.23 17.03
C GLU A 135 -37.00 -13.95 16.12
N GLU A 136 -37.21 -12.71 15.73
CA GLU A 136 -38.27 -12.31 14.80
C GLU A 136 -38.11 -12.97 13.42
N ALA A 137 -36.89 -12.97 12.86
CA ALA A 137 -36.60 -13.58 11.59
C ALA A 137 -36.83 -15.11 11.62
N ALA A 138 -36.35 -15.80 12.67
CA ALA A 138 -36.55 -17.23 12.83
C ALA A 138 -38.03 -17.57 12.95
N SER A 139 -38.80 -16.81 13.78
CA SER A 139 -40.24 -17.02 13.96
C SER A 139 -41.02 -16.88 12.64
N ARG A 140 -40.74 -15.84 11.85
CA ARG A 140 -41.39 -15.64 10.54
C ARG A 140 -41.11 -16.77 9.54
N ARG A 141 -39.93 -17.38 9.63
CA ARG A 141 -39.52 -18.51 8.77
C ARG A 141 -39.92 -19.88 9.29
N GLY A 142 -40.54 -19.94 10.48
CA GLY A 142 -40.86 -21.20 11.11
C GLY A 142 -39.61 -22.00 11.54
N ILE A 143 -38.49 -21.33 11.77
CA ILE A 143 -37.27 -21.96 12.29
C ILE A 143 -37.40 -22.10 13.80
N PRO A 144 -37.27 -23.31 14.37
CA PRO A 144 -37.34 -23.53 15.80
C PRO A 144 -36.31 -22.70 16.56
N ILE A 145 -36.68 -22.18 17.73
CA ILE A 145 -35.79 -21.41 18.61
C ILE A 145 -35.56 -22.26 19.88
N LEU A 146 -34.28 -22.56 20.17
CA LEU A 146 -33.86 -23.14 21.44
C LEU A 146 -33.36 -22.03 22.35
N LEU A 147 -33.97 -21.86 23.49
CA LEU A 147 -33.58 -20.85 24.45
C LEU A 147 -32.45 -21.37 25.35
N CYS A 148 -31.36 -20.64 25.36
CA CYS A 148 -30.17 -20.90 26.17
C CYS A 148 -30.40 -20.27 27.57
N GLN A 149 -30.45 -21.09 28.60
CA GLN A 149 -30.60 -20.69 30.01
C GLN A 149 -29.25 -20.85 30.70
N GLU A 150 -28.63 -19.73 31.11
CA GLU A 150 -27.35 -19.74 31.83
C GLU A 150 -27.47 -20.29 33.24
N ASP A 151 -26.52 -21.14 33.66
CA ASP A 151 -26.36 -21.59 35.04
C ASP A 151 -25.59 -20.52 35.82
N SER A 152 -26.26 -19.85 36.75
CA SER A 152 -25.63 -18.79 37.56
C SER A 152 -24.49 -19.29 38.47
N THR A 153 -24.42 -20.59 38.73
CA THR A 153 -23.44 -21.20 39.65
C THR A 153 -22.10 -21.53 38.95
N CYS A 154 -22.14 -21.80 37.64
CA CYS A 154 -20.94 -22.14 36.87
C CYS A 154 -20.89 -21.31 35.60
N PRO A 155 -19.91 -20.37 35.45
CA PRO A 155 -19.84 -19.50 34.31
C PRO A 155 -19.63 -20.32 33.01
N GLY A 156 -20.40 -19.97 31.96
CA GLY A 156 -20.36 -20.69 30.68
C GLY A 156 -21.18 -21.97 30.63
N ARG A 157 -21.73 -22.46 31.76
CA ARG A 157 -22.68 -23.56 31.77
C ARG A 157 -24.07 -23.10 31.42
N PHE A 158 -24.81 -23.91 30.65
CA PHE A 158 -26.17 -23.59 30.22
C PHE A 158 -26.98 -24.84 29.94
N THR A 159 -28.28 -24.68 29.90
CA THR A 159 -29.24 -25.69 29.40
C THR A 159 -29.97 -25.16 28.18
N LEU A 160 -30.40 -26.05 27.29
CA LEU A 160 -31.21 -25.70 26.11
C LEU A 160 -32.66 -26.12 26.40
N ASP A 161 -33.55 -25.17 26.30
CA ASP A 161 -35.00 -25.45 26.40
C ASP A 161 -35.51 -25.97 25.05
N ILE A 162 -35.95 -27.24 25.00
CA ILE A 162 -36.35 -27.97 23.77
C ILE A 162 -37.88 -27.97 23.59
N LEU A 163 -38.59 -27.10 24.26
CA LEU A 163 -40.05 -27.08 24.20
C LEU A 163 -40.52 -26.93 22.73
N HIS A 164 -41.34 -27.96 22.28
CA HIS A 164 -41.99 -27.99 20.95
C HIS A 164 -41.22 -28.49 19.72
N VAL A 165 -40.11 -29.19 19.86
CA VAL A 165 -39.45 -29.83 18.72
C VAL A 165 -39.88 -31.32 18.63
N ASN A 166 -40.91 -31.62 17.83
CA ASN A 166 -41.32 -33.00 17.52
C ASN A 166 -40.43 -33.53 16.38
N ALA A 167 -39.24 -34.01 16.70
CA ALA A 167 -38.32 -34.59 15.72
C ALA A 167 -37.83 -35.96 16.17
N SER A 168 -37.50 -36.83 15.19
CA SER A 168 -36.77 -38.07 15.50
C SER A 168 -35.35 -37.75 15.90
N PRO A 169 -34.76 -38.41 16.92
CA PRO A 169 -33.36 -38.19 17.28
C PRO A 169 -32.44 -38.41 16.11
N ALA A 170 -31.45 -37.51 15.92
CA ALA A 170 -30.43 -37.61 14.88
C ALA A 170 -29.18 -38.32 15.42
N ASP A 171 -28.54 -39.12 14.58
CA ASP A 171 -27.31 -39.83 14.91
C ASP A 171 -26.08 -39.28 14.15
N GLY A 172 -24.90 -39.71 14.61
CA GLY A 172 -23.61 -39.38 14.00
C GLY A 172 -22.79 -38.37 14.78
N LEU A 173 -21.49 -38.51 14.69
CA LEU A 173 -20.51 -37.51 15.18
C LEU A 173 -19.86 -36.84 13.96
N PRO A 174 -19.48 -35.57 14.08
CA PRO A 174 -18.71 -34.92 13.04
C PRO A 174 -17.35 -35.63 12.83
N ASP A 175 -16.89 -35.66 11.59
CA ASP A 175 -15.56 -36.06 11.20
C ASP A 175 -14.68 -34.83 10.91
N PRO A 176 -13.37 -34.98 10.67
CA PRO A 176 -12.49 -33.85 10.37
C PRO A 176 -12.88 -33.06 9.11
N ASP A 177 -13.58 -33.67 8.16
CA ASP A 177 -14.06 -33.04 6.93
C ASP A 177 -15.47 -32.43 7.05
N SER A 178 -16.19 -32.71 8.12
CA SER A 178 -17.46 -32.06 8.43
C SER A 178 -17.26 -30.55 8.66
N PHE A 179 -18.26 -29.74 8.25
CA PHE A 179 -18.25 -28.30 8.49
C PHE A 179 -18.57 -27.99 9.94
N ALA A 180 -17.65 -27.35 10.64
CA ALA A 180 -17.78 -26.97 12.04
C ALA A 180 -18.23 -25.53 12.24
N LEU A 181 -17.89 -24.62 11.30
CA LEU A 181 -18.12 -23.20 11.43
C LEU A 181 -18.52 -22.58 10.09
N TYR A 182 -19.56 -21.77 10.11
CA TYR A 182 -20.02 -20.96 9.00
C TYR A 182 -19.96 -19.48 9.40
N LEU A 183 -19.22 -18.66 8.65
CA LEU A 183 -19.13 -17.22 8.90
C LEU A 183 -19.43 -16.43 7.63
N TYR A 184 -20.13 -15.31 7.80
CA TYR A 184 -20.32 -14.34 6.74
C TYR A 184 -19.17 -13.35 6.70
N THR A 185 -18.63 -13.11 5.51
CA THR A 185 -17.68 -12.01 5.28
C THR A 185 -18.39 -10.88 4.56
N SER A 186 -18.21 -9.67 5.05
CA SER A 186 -18.61 -8.45 4.34
C SER A 186 -17.67 -8.28 3.15
N GLY A 187 -17.97 -8.95 2.04
CA GLY A 187 -17.27 -8.71 0.76
C GLY A 187 -17.48 -7.26 0.31
N THR A 188 -16.57 -6.73 -0.47
CA THR A 188 -16.72 -5.43 -1.17
C THR A 188 -17.82 -5.45 -2.24
N THR A 189 -18.56 -6.55 -2.36
CA THR A 189 -19.76 -6.75 -3.20
C THR A 189 -21.02 -6.63 -2.35
N SER A 190 -22.13 -6.26 -2.94
CA SER A 190 -23.41 -5.98 -2.30
C SER A 190 -24.02 -7.09 -1.43
N ARG A 191 -23.50 -8.32 -1.47
CA ARG A 191 -23.98 -9.44 -0.66
C ARG A 191 -22.84 -10.12 0.08
N PRO A 192 -22.98 -10.38 1.41
CA PRO A 192 -22.03 -11.15 2.20
C PRO A 192 -21.84 -12.56 1.63
N LYS A 193 -20.62 -13.07 1.72
CA LYS A 193 -20.28 -14.44 1.26
C LYS A 193 -20.21 -15.38 2.46
N LEU A 194 -20.77 -16.55 2.33
CA LEU A 194 -20.73 -17.59 3.36
C LEU A 194 -19.43 -18.41 3.22
N VAL A 195 -18.60 -18.38 4.26
CA VAL A 195 -17.35 -19.13 4.38
C VAL A 195 -17.59 -20.38 5.23
N PRO A 196 -17.60 -21.59 4.64
CA PRO A 196 -17.69 -22.84 5.37
C PRO A 196 -16.29 -23.33 5.77
N LEU A 197 -16.08 -23.53 7.06
CA LEU A 197 -14.82 -24.03 7.63
C LEU A 197 -15.01 -25.42 8.24
N ARG A 198 -14.17 -26.36 7.81
CA ARG A 198 -14.16 -27.73 8.32
C ARG A 198 -13.44 -27.81 9.67
N HIS A 199 -13.70 -28.86 10.43
CA HIS A 199 -12.97 -29.13 11.67
C HIS A 199 -11.46 -29.06 11.45
N ARG A 200 -10.95 -29.73 10.42
CA ARG A 200 -9.52 -29.73 10.08
C ARG A 200 -8.93 -28.34 9.84
N ASN A 201 -9.72 -27.40 9.25
CA ASN A 201 -9.23 -26.04 9.03
C ASN A 201 -9.03 -25.29 10.35
N LEU A 202 -10.02 -25.38 11.26
CA LEU A 202 -9.98 -24.75 12.57
C LEU A 202 -8.88 -25.32 13.46
N VAL A 203 -8.76 -26.66 13.50
CA VAL A 203 -7.71 -27.36 14.24
C VAL A 203 -6.32 -27.00 13.73
N ALA A 204 -6.12 -26.97 12.41
CA ALA A 204 -4.85 -26.56 11.82
C ALA A 204 -4.50 -25.12 12.20
N SER A 205 -5.43 -24.18 12.11
CA SER A 205 -5.20 -22.79 12.50
C SER A 205 -4.91 -22.63 13.99
N ALA A 206 -5.66 -23.29 14.86
CA ALA A 206 -5.41 -23.26 16.30
C ALA A 206 -4.01 -23.78 16.65
N ARG A 207 -3.58 -24.92 16.08
CA ARG A 207 -2.23 -25.49 16.27
C ARG A 207 -1.12 -24.59 15.72
N ASN A 208 -1.36 -23.95 14.57
CA ASN A 208 -0.44 -22.97 14.03
C ASN A 208 -0.22 -21.80 14.98
N MET A 209 -1.30 -21.33 15.62
CA MET A 209 -1.21 -20.28 16.65
C MET A 209 -0.48 -20.74 17.89
N VAL A 210 -0.76 -21.95 18.38
CA VAL A 210 -0.02 -22.54 19.52
C VAL A 210 1.49 -22.54 19.24
N ALA A 211 1.89 -22.99 18.06
CA ALA A 211 3.30 -23.03 17.67
C ALA A 211 3.92 -21.63 17.49
N THR A 212 3.19 -20.69 16.85
CA THR A 212 3.70 -19.35 16.53
C THR A 212 3.83 -18.46 17.77
N LEU A 213 2.86 -18.56 18.69
CA LEU A 213 2.79 -17.76 19.92
C LEU A 213 3.43 -18.49 21.11
N GLU A 214 3.97 -19.69 20.87
CA GLU A 214 4.57 -20.55 21.91
C GLU A 214 3.65 -20.72 23.12
N LEU A 215 2.34 -20.98 22.84
CA LEU A 215 1.34 -21.10 23.89
C LEU A 215 1.51 -22.39 24.66
N SER A 216 1.23 -22.32 25.96
CA SER A 216 1.35 -23.41 26.93
C SER A 216 0.11 -23.49 27.83
N ARG A 217 0.08 -24.50 28.70
CA ARG A 217 -0.98 -24.68 29.71
C ARG A 217 -1.07 -23.54 30.74
N SER A 218 0.01 -22.81 30.93
CA SER A 218 0.04 -21.67 31.86
C SER A 218 -0.54 -20.39 31.24
N ASP A 219 -0.79 -20.37 29.92
CA ASP A 219 -1.27 -19.18 29.25
C ASP A 219 -2.76 -18.93 29.46
N ARG A 220 -3.07 -17.67 29.73
CA ARG A 220 -4.42 -17.15 29.94
C ARG A 220 -4.67 -16.00 28.98
N CYS A 221 -5.52 -16.21 27.98
CA CYS A 221 -5.87 -15.21 26.98
C CYS A 221 -7.01 -14.33 27.47
N LEU A 222 -6.82 -13.02 27.59
CA LEU A 222 -7.95 -12.08 27.67
C LEU A 222 -8.45 -11.80 26.24
N ASN A 223 -9.56 -12.41 25.89
CA ASN A 223 -10.17 -12.33 24.57
C ASN A 223 -11.12 -11.14 24.45
N LEU A 224 -10.64 -10.01 23.96
CA LEU A 224 -11.45 -8.80 23.78
C LEU A 224 -12.31 -8.84 22.52
N MET A 225 -12.15 -9.87 21.68
CA MET A 225 -12.80 -9.94 20.36
C MET A 225 -14.18 -10.58 20.44
N PRO A 226 -15.14 -10.12 19.60
CA PRO A 226 -16.47 -10.70 19.56
C PRO A 226 -16.46 -12.18 19.17
N LEU A 227 -17.32 -12.99 19.84
CA LEU A 227 -17.45 -14.43 19.62
C LEU A 227 -18.41 -14.81 18.46
N PHE A 228 -18.66 -13.88 17.56
CA PHE A 228 -19.25 -14.11 16.24
C PHE A 228 -18.25 -13.79 15.11
N HIS A 229 -16.99 -13.53 15.47
CA HIS A 229 -15.88 -13.26 14.56
C HIS A 229 -14.80 -14.33 14.67
N ILE A 230 -14.18 -14.69 13.52
CA ILE A 230 -13.11 -15.69 13.47
C ILE A 230 -11.94 -15.36 14.41
N HIS A 231 -11.64 -14.09 14.64
CA HIS A 231 -10.58 -13.64 15.55
C HIS A 231 -10.92 -14.03 17.01
N GLY A 232 -12.14 -13.78 17.47
CA GLY A 232 -12.58 -14.16 18.81
C GLY A 232 -12.70 -15.68 18.97
N LEU A 233 -13.28 -16.36 17.97
CA LEU A 233 -13.57 -17.78 18.02
C LEU A 233 -12.31 -18.67 17.93
N VAL A 234 -11.38 -18.33 17.07
CA VAL A 234 -10.15 -19.12 16.87
C VAL A 234 -8.97 -18.46 17.59
N GLY A 235 -8.72 -17.18 17.38
CA GLY A 235 -7.56 -16.49 17.91
C GLY A 235 -7.59 -16.34 19.43
N GLY A 236 -8.74 -15.93 19.98
CA GLY A 236 -8.90 -15.65 21.40
C GLY A 236 -9.47 -16.81 22.24
N LEU A 237 -10.09 -17.81 21.58
CA LEU A 237 -10.74 -18.92 22.29
C LEU A 237 -10.12 -20.28 21.94
N LEU A 238 -10.18 -20.75 20.71
CA LEU A 238 -9.78 -22.11 20.37
C LEU A 238 -8.27 -22.31 20.48
N ALA A 239 -7.45 -21.31 20.14
CA ALA A 239 -5.98 -21.44 20.20
C ALA A 239 -5.44 -21.56 21.63
N PRO A 240 -5.81 -20.73 22.62
CA PRO A 240 -5.37 -20.94 23.99
C PRO A 240 -5.87 -22.26 24.57
N LEU A 241 -7.10 -22.71 24.24
CA LEU A 241 -7.61 -24.00 24.65
C LEU A 241 -6.84 -25.17 23.99
N ALA A 242 -6.45 -25.05 22.72
CA ALA A 242 -5.64 -26.05 22.04
C ALA A 242 -4.25 -26.25 22.68
N ALA A 243 -3.73 -25.26 23.41
CA ALA A 243 -2.51 -25.36 24.21
C ALA A 243 -2.74 -25.97 25.61
N GLY A 244 -3.99 -26.27 25.99
CA GLY A 244 -4.37 -26.67 27.35
C GLY A 244 -4.46 -25.51 28.35
N GLY A 245 -4.34 -24.26 27.88
CA GLY A 245 -4.47 -23.05 28.68
C GLY A 245 -5.94 -22.63 28.88
N SER A 246 -6.18 -21.31 29.07
CA SER A 246 -7.52 -20.79 29.32
C SER A 246 -7.82 -19.52 28.54
N ALA A 247 -9.14 -19.27 28.32
CA ALA A 247 -9.66 -18.06 27.69
C ALA A 247 -10.56 -17.31 28.66
N ILE A 248 -10.28 -16.04 28.88
CA ILE A 248 -11.12 -15.09 29.60
C ILE A 248 -11.98 -14.39 28.56
N CYS A 249 -13.29 -14.59 28.64
CA CYS A 249 -14.28 -14.08 27.68
C CYS A 249 -15.17 -13.03 28.36
N PRO A 250 -14.74 -11.74 28.38
CA PRO A 250 -15.56 -10.68 28.96
C PRO A 250 -16.71 -10.28 28.02
N PRO A 251 -17.67 -9.47 28.50
CA PRO A 251 -18.61 -8.77 27.64
C PRO A 251 -17.85 -7.78 26.72
N SER A 252 -18.58 -6.98 25.93
CA SER A 252 -17.97 -5.96 25.09
C SER A 252 -17.17 -4.93 25.91
N LEU A 253 -15.95 -4.62 25.46
CA LEU A 253 -15.04 -3.68 26.11
C LEU A 253 -15.65 -2.26 26.17
N ARG A 254 -15.65 -1.66 27.36
CA ARG A 254 -15.97 -0.25 27.60
C ARG A 254 -14.77 0.45 28.24
N PRO A 255 -14.70 1.78 28.19
CA PRO A 255 -13.70 2.53 28.96
C PRO A 255 -13.71 2.11 30.45
N GLY A 256 -12.53 1.92 31.03
CA GLY A 256 -12.34 1.50 32.42
C GLY A 256 -12.39 0.00 32.69
N ASP A 257 -12.96 -0.82 31.80
CA ASP A 257 -13.14 -2.25 32.03
C ASP A 257 -11.83 -3.05 31.99
N PHE A 258 -10.94 -2.73 31.06
CA PHE A 258 -9.75 -3.54 30.75
C PHE A 258 -8.88 -3.80 31.98
N PHE A 259 -8.53 -2.76 32.72
CA PHE A 259 -7.61 -2.87 33.87
C PHE A 259 -8.27 -3.58 35.06
N GLN A 260 -9.58 -3.44 35.23
CA GLN A 260 -10.33 -4.22 36.21
C GLN A 260 -10.29 -5.71 35.88
N TRP A 261 -10.46 -6.07 34.61
CA TRP A 261 -10.36 -7.45 34.14
C TRP A 261 -8.94 -8.01 34.27
N VAL A 262 -7.91 -7.21 34.02
CA VAL A 262 -6.52 -7.61 34.22
C VAL A 262 -6.24 -7.90 35.69
N GLU A 263 -6.71 -7.06 36.61
CA GLU A 263 -6.54 -7.23 38.05
C GLU A 263 -7.29 -8.45 38.59
N ALA A 264 -8.51 -8.70 38.11
CA ALA A 264 -9.34 -9.81 38.60
C ALA A 264 -8.95 -11.18 38.03
N ALA A 265 -8.55 -11.24 36.75
CA ALA A 265 -8.38 -12.49 36.03
C ALA A 265 -6.92 -12.83 35.69
N HIS A 266 -5.96 -11.94 35.90
CA HIS A 266 -4.51 -12.12 35.71
C HIS A 266 -4.17 -12.78 34.37
N PRO A 267 -4.49 -12.19 33.19
CA PRO A 267 -4.15 -12.75 31.89
C PRO A 267 -2.65 -12.73 31.66
N SER A 268 -2.11 -13.74 30.96
CA SER A 268 -0.71 -13.73 30.50
C SER A 268 -0.54 -12.98 29.18
N TRP A 269 -1.60 -12.82 28.40
CA TRP A 269 -1.63 -12.07 27.14
C TRP A 269 -3.07 -11.68 26.76
N TYR A 270 -3.19 -10.75 25.83
CA TYR A 270 -4.48 -10.42 25.24
C TYR A 270 -4.41 -10.23 23.72
N THR A 271 -5.57 -10.33 23.06
CA THR A 271 -5.71 -10.08 21.64
C THR A 271 -6.80 -9.06 21.35
N ALA A 272 -6.49 -8.10 20.47
CA ALA A 272 -7.38 -6.98 20.18
C ALA A 272 -7.18 -6.42 18.76
N VAL A 273 -8.03 -5.48 18.38
CA VAL A 273 -7.89 -4.62 17.20
C VAL A 273 -7.28 -3.25 17.60
N PRO A 274 -6.67 -2.49 16.65
CA PRO A 274 -6.01 -1.22 16.98
C PRO A 274 -6.86 -0.20 17.73
N THR A 275 -8.16 -0.14 17.47
CA THR A 275 -9.10 0.76 18.19
C THR A 275 -9.19 0.43 19.68
N MET A 276 -9.23 -0.86 20.03
CA MET A 276 -9.22 -1.31 21.43
C MET A 276 -7.86 -1.05 22.09
N HIS A 277 -6.74 -1.30 21.39
CA HIS A 277 -5.40 -0.97 21.88
C HIS A 277 -5.27 0.52 22.21
N ARG A 278 -5.83 1.40 21.38
CA ARG A 278 -5.81 2.85 21.61
C ARG A 278 -6.57 3.24 22.88
N LEU A 279 -7.76 2.66 23.09
CA LEU A 279 -8.54 2.86 24.30
C LEU A 279 -7.73 2.46 25.55
N ILE A 280 -7.12 1.28 25.51
CA ILE A 280 -6.31 0.74 26.61
C ILE A 280 -5.10 1.64 26.91
N VAL A 281 -4.36 2.08 25.90
CA VAL A 281 -3.22 3.00 26.06
C VAL A 281 -3.66 4.34 26.64
N GLY A 282 -4.84 4.85 26.25
CA GLY A 282 -5.39 6.11 26.78
C GLY A 282 -5.61 6.10 28.28
N GLU A 283 -5.89 4.94 28.88
CA GLU A 283 -6.18 4.77 30.31
C GLU A 283 -4.95 4.25 31.11
N ALA A 284 -3.85 3.92 30.43
CA ALA A 284 -2.72 3.22 31.05
C ALA A 284 -2.03 4.01 32.15
N LYS A 285 -1.97 5.33 32.01
CA LYS A 285 -1.31 6.22 32.99
C LYS A 285 -1.95 6.11 34.38
N ASP A 286 -3.27 6.09 34.44
CA ASP A 286 -4.02 6.02 35.69
C ASP A 286 -4.01 4.59 36.29
N ASN A 287 -3.61 3.60 35.52
CA ASN A 287 -3.58 2.18 35.86
C ASN A 287 -2.16 1.60 35.94
N ALA A 288 -1.13 2.42 36.07
CA ALA A 288 0.28 2.00 36.08
C ALA A 288 0.59 0.96 37.17
N ALA A 289 -0.07 1.05 38.34
CA ALA A 289 0.11 0.09 39.43
C ALA A 289 -0.46 -1.30 39.08
N ILE A 290 -1.57 -1.37 38.34
CA ILE A 290 -2.15 -2.64 37.88
C ILE A 290 -1.24 -3.28 36.84
N ILE A 291 -0.73 -2.49 35.88
CA ILE A 291 0.23 -2.95 34.87
C ILE A 291 1.46 -3.57 35.52
N ALA A 292 2.05 -2.90 36.50
CA ALA A 292 3.25 -3.37 37.19
C ALA A 292 3.06 -4.69 37.96
N ARG A 293 1.86 -4.91 38.52
CA ARG A 293 1.52 -6.17 39.23
C ARG A 293 1.14 -7.33 38.31
N ASN A 294 0.71 -7.02 37.08
CA ASN A 294 0.19 -8.01 36.13
C ASN A 294 0.97 -7.92 34.78
N PRO A 295 2.24 -8.33 34.74
CA PRO A 295 3.04 -8.26 33.52
C PRO A 295 2.50 -9.21 32.47
N LEU A 296 2.34 -8.69 31.25
CA LEU A 296 1.91 -9.46 30.09
C LEU A 296 3.13 -10.13 29.42
N ARG A 297 2.96 -11.33 28.94
CA ARG A 297 3.96 -12.05 28.15
C ARG A 297 4.10 -11.43 26.75
N PHE A 298 2.98 -11.04 26.15
CA PHE A 298 2.89 -10.30 24.89
C PHE A 298 1.48 -9.71 24.70
N MET A 299 1.36 -8.79 23.74
CA MET A 299 0.09 -8.30 23.20
C MET A 299 -0.03 -8.66 21.73
N ARG A 300 -1.22 -9.09 21.28
CA ARG A 300 -1.45 -9.43 19.88
C ARG A 300 -2.43 -8.46 19.23
N SER A 301 -2.02 -7.85 18.12
CA SER A 301 -2.88 -7.00 17.27
C SER A 301 -3.17 -7.70 15.95
N SER A 302 -4.44 -7.74 15.53
CA SER A 302 -4.83 -8.35 14.26
C SER A 302 -6.11 -7.75 13.70
N SER A 303 -6.54 -8.19 12.52
CA SER A 303 -7.78 -7.82 11.81
C SER A 303 -7.83 -6.41 11.23
N ALA A 304 -6.90 -5.53 11.59
CA ALA A 304 -6.70 -4.21 11.01
C ALA A 304 -5.22 -3.80 11.14
N PRO A 305 -4.70 -2.92 10.28
CA PRO A 305 -3.32 -2.44 10.37
C PRO A 305 -3.05 -1.70 11.68
N LEU A 306 -1.92 -2.01 12.34
CA LEU A 306 -1.51 -1.34 13.58
C LEU A 306 -0.65 -0.12 13.27
N PRO A 307 -1.08 1.11 13.63
CA PRO A 307 -0.27 2.30 13.45
C PRO A 307 1.08 2.18 14.17
N PRO A 308 2.22 2.58 13.53
CA PRO A 308 3.54 2.45 14.13
C PRO A 308 3.70 3.14 15.48
N GLN A 309 3.08 4.30 15.65
CA GLN A 309 3.08 5.02 16.94
C GLN A 309 2.35 4.26 18.04
N LEU A 310 1.22 3.63 17.72
CA LEU A 310 0.46 2.84 18.69
C LEU A 310 1.23 1.55 19.07
N PHE A 311 1.96 0.97 18.12
CA PHE A 311 2.88 -0.14 18.39
C PHE A 311 3.93 0.25 19.44
N GLU A 312 4.58 1.41 19.28
CA GLU A 312 5.58 1.92 20.23
C GLU A 312 4.99 2.23 21.60
N GLN A 313 3.83 2.89 21.62
CA GLN A 313 3.12 3.18 22.86
C GLN A 313 2.77 1.93 23.67
N LEU A 314 2.28 0.89 23.00
CA LEU A 314 1.98 -0.39 23.63
C LEU A 314 3.23 -1.02 24.24
N GLN A 315 4.35 -1.05 23.51
CA GLN A 315 5.62 -1.57 24.03
C GLN A 315 6.13 -0.79 25.23
N GLN A 316 6.04 0.53 25.20
CA GLN A 316 6.46 1.41 26.32
C GLN A 316 5.58 1.22 27.55
N VAL A 317 4.26 1.16 27.36
CA VAL A 317 3.29 1.04 28.46
C VAL A 317 3.41 -0.30 29.19
N PHE A 318 3.43 -1.41 28.44
CA PHE A 318 3.38 -2.74 29.03
C PHE A 318 4.75 -3.42 29.17
N SER A 319 5.80 -2.84 28.61
CA SER A 319 7.16 -3.42 28.58
C SER A 319 7.18 -4.87 28.06
N ALA A 320 6.31 -5.18 27.11
CA ALA A 320 6.09 -6.52 26.55
C ALA A 320 6.06 -6.47 25.02
N PRO A 321 6.40 -7.56 24.30
CA PRO A 321 6.34 -7.63 22.85
C PRO A 321 4.94 -7.38 22.29
N VAL A 322 4.85 -6.61 21.20
CA VAL A 322 3.64 -6.43 20.40
C VAL A 322 3.76 -7.29 19.15
N LEU A 323 2.81 -8.21 18.95
CA LEU A 323 2.77 -9.11 17.82
C LEU A 323 1.68 -8.69 16.84
N GLU A 324 2.07 -7.98 15.78
CA GLU A 324 1.17 -7.69 14.68
C GLU A 324 0.99 -8.95 13.82
N ALA A 325 -0.28 -9.25 13.46
CA ALA A 325 -0.64 -10.46 12.74
C ALA A 325 -1.65 -10.16 11.63
N TYR A 326 -1.53 -10.88 10.51
CA TYR A 326 -2.48 -10.89 9.41
C TYR A 326 -3.40 -12.10 9.51
N SER A 327 -4.67 -11.86 9.35
CA SER A 327 -5.69 -12.89 9.49
C SER A 327 -6.90 -12.64 8.58
N MET A 328 -7.56 -13.72 8.19
CA MET A 328 -8.82 -13.67 7.44
C MET A 328 -9.70 -14.89 7.73
N THR A 329 -11.00 -14.75 7.49
CA THR A 329 -11.98 -15.82 7.74
C THR A 329 -11.70 -17.04 6.88
N GLU A 330 -11.34 -16.83 5.63
CA GLU A 330 -11.06 -17.85 4.61
C GLU A 330 -9.82 -18.71 4.94
N ALA A 331 -8.95 -18.25 5.87
CA ALA A 331 -7.80 -19.01 6.38
C ALA A 331 -8.04 -19.57 7.80
N ALA A 332 -9.29 -19.66 8.25
CA ALA A 332 -9.64 -20.04 9.61
C ALA A 332 -8.88 -19.19 10.66
N HIS A 333 -8.65 -17.96 10.40
CA HIS A 333 -8.02 -16.89 11.16
C HIS A 333 -6.56 -16.61 10.72
N GLN A 334 -5.54 -17.32 11.20
CA GLN A 334 -4.15 -16.88 11.12
C GLN A 334 -3.47 -17.17 9.77
N VAL A 335 -2.85 -16.15 9.19
CA VAL A 335 -2.03 -16.24 7.96
C VAL A 335 -0.56 -15.94 8.25
N ALA A 336 -0.27 -14.76 8.82
CA ALA A 336 1.08 -14.34 9.19
C ALA A 336 1.09 -13.75 10.61
N CYS A 337 2.23 -13.78 11.28
CA CYS A 337 2.40 -13.19 12.60
C CYS A 337 3.87 -12.83 12.83
N ASN A 338 4.13 -11.70 13.50
CA ASN A 338 5.45 -11.41 14.01
C ASN A 338 5.86 -12.48 15.04
N PRO A 339 7.13 -12.98 14.97
CA PRO A 339 7.62 -14.00 15.90
C PRO A 339 7.73 -13.47 17.32
N LEU A 340 7.58 -14.37 18.32
CA LEU A 340 7.66 -14.05 19.75
C LEU A 340 9.12 -13.92 20.15
N GLY A 341 10.04 -13.59 19.96
CA GLY A 341 11.44 -13.41 20.40
C GLY A 341 11.86 -11.95 20.43
N ALA A 342 12.68 -11.58 21.38
CA ALA A 342 13.17 -10.22 21.47
C ALA A 342 13.90 -9.77 20.19
N GLY A 343 13.54 -8.63 19.64
CA GLY A 343 14.14 -8.06 18.42
C GLY A 343 13.75 -8.74 17.12
N ARG A 344 12.79 -9.68 17.13
CA ARG A 344 12.31 -10.38 15.93
C ARG A 344 11.03 -9.76 15.33
N GLN A 345 10.43 -8.79 16.01
CA GLN A 345 9.28 -8.06 15.50
C GLN A 345 9.77 -6.99 14.51
N LYS A 346 9.24 -7.00 13.29
CA LYS A 346 9.47 -5.93 12.31
C LYS A 346 8.25 -5.01 12.28
N ARG A 347 8.46 -3.76 12.70
CA ARG A 347 7.45 -2.71 12.63
C ARG A 347 6.97 -2.49 11.19
N GLY A 348 5.66 -2.35 11.01
CA GLY A 348 5.05 -2.19 9.68
C GLY A 348 5.00 -3.48 8.86
N SER A 349 5.38 -4.61 9.45
CA SER A 349 5.19 -5.95 8.89
C SER A 349 4.25 -6.76 9.77
N VAL A 350 3.39 -7.54 9.15
CA VAL A 350 2.53 -8.53 9.82
C VAL A 350 3.27 -9.84 10.14
N GLY A 351 4.59 -9.85 9.98
CA GLY A 351 5.46 -10.99 10.32
C GLY A 351 5.65 -11.98 9.19
N VAL A 352 6.08 -13.17 9.58
CA VAL A 352 6.34 -14.30 8.68
C VAL A 352 5.13 -15.23 8.58
N SER A 353 5.13 -16.15 7.61
CA SER A 353 4.09 -17.20 7.53
C SER A 353 3.89 -17.88 8.89
N ALA A 354 2.64 -17.96 9.29
CA ALA A 354 2.24 -18.52 10.59
C ALA A 354 1.23 -19.66 10.41
N GLY A 355 1.45 -20.48 9.38
CA GLY A 355 0.66 -21.67 9.09
C GLY A 355 0.54 -21.97 7.61
N PRO A 356 -0.24 -21.25 6.83
CA PRO A 356 -0.33 -21.45 5.38
C PRO A 356 0.94 -20.98 4.67
N ASP A 357 1.25 -21.58 3.53
CA ASP A 357 2.22 -21.02 2.58
C ASP A 357 1.72 -19.66 2.11
N ILE A 358 2.63 -18.69 1.97
CA ILE A 358 2.35 -17.35 1.44
C ILE A 358 3.23 -17.11 0.22
N ALA A 359 2.65 -16.57 -0.84
CA ALA A 359 3.38 -16.07 -2.00
C ALA A 359 2.80 -14.71 -2.44
N ILE A 360 3.61 -13.96 -3.18
CA ILE A 360 3.18 -12.74 -3.85
C ILE A 360 3.09 -13.05 -5.33
N MET A 361 1.98 -12.76 -5.98
CA MET A 361 1.76 -13.04 -7.40
C MET A 361 1.33 -11.79 -8.17
N ASP A 362 1.65 -11.78 -9.45
CA ASP A 362 1.11 -10.81 -10.40
C ASP A 362 -0.34 -11.16 -10.80
N GLU A 363 -0.95 -10.32 -11.64
CA GLU A 363 -2.33 -10.49 -12.12
C GLU A 363 -2.53 -11.79 -12.91
N THR A 364 -1.45 -12.38 -13.48
CA THR A 364 -1.47 -13.62 -14.26
C THR A 364 -1.22 -14.88 -13.42
N GLY A 365 -0.94 -14.72 -12.11
CA GLY A 365 -0.67 -15.81 -11.19
C GLY A 365 0.77 -16.30 -11.23
N VAL A 366 1.71 -15.48 -11.70
CA VAL A 366 3.15 -15.76 -11.65
C VAL A 366 3.72 -15.23 -10.34
N PRO A 367 4.47 -16.05 -9.57
CA PRO A 367 5.13 -15.59 -8.35
C PRO A 367 6.15 -14.48 -8.61
N LEU A 368 6.12 -13.45 -7.77
CA LEU A 368 7.05 -12.31 -7.80
C LEU A 368 8.24 -12.55 -6.84
N PRO A 369 9.43 -12.02 -7.15
CA PRO A 369 10.59 -12.11 -6.28
C PRO A 369 10.42 -11.26 -4.99
N PRO A 370 11.22 -11.53 -3.92
CA PRO A 370 11.22 -10.72 -2.71
C PRO A 370 11.45 -9.22 -3.01
N GLY A 371 10.69 -8.37 -2.33
CA GLY A 371 10.72 -6.91 -2.49
C GLY A 371 9.71 -6.37 -3.49
N GLU A 372 9.21 -7.17 -4.42
CA GLU A 372 8.17 -6.74 -5.36
C GLU A 372 6.77 -6.84 -4.74
N SER A 373 5.91 -5.91 -5.13
CA SER A 373 4.52 -5.83 -4.65
C SER A 373 3.56 -6.51 -5.62
N GLY A 374 2.65 -7.31 -5.09
CA GLY A 374 1.62 -8.01 -5.86
C GLY A 374 0.52 -8.54 -4.95
N GLU A 375 -0.36 -9.37 -5.47
CA GLU A 375 -1.42 -9.98 -4.69
C GLU A 375 -0.86 -11.04 -3.73
N VAL A 376 -1.24 -10.93 -2.46
CA VAL A 376 -0.95 -11.97 -1.46
C VAL A 376 -1.83 -13.18 -1.75
N VAL A 377 -1.22 -14.34 -1.95
CA VAL A 377 -1.92 -15.61 -2.15
C VAL A 377 -1.49 -16.60 -1.10
N ILE A 378 -2.42 -17.45 -0.66
CA ILE A 378 -2.18 -18.39 0.43
C ILE A 378 -2.63 -19.81 0.08
N ARG A 379 -1.97 -20.81 0.70
CA ARG A 379 -2.29 -22.21 0.52
C ARG A 379 -1.93 -23.01 1.79
N GLY A 380 -2.81 -23.87 2.24
CA GLY A 380 -2.49 -24.74 3.39
C GLY A 380 -3.73 -25.38 4.03
N PRO A 381 -3.53 -26.22 5.05
CA PRO A 381 -4.61 -26.94 5.72
C PRO A 381 -5.66 -26.07 6.40
N SER A 382 -5.28 -24.86 6.83
CA SER A 382 -6.21 -23.89 7.46
C SER A 382 -7.07 -23.14 6.45
N VAL A 383 -6.73 -23.16 5.16
CA VAL A 383 -7.44 -22.41 4.11
C VAL A 383 -8.70 -23.17 3.70
N MET A 384 -9.81 -22.44 3.54
CA MET A 384 -11.08 -23.00 3.07
C MET A 384 -10.97 -23.61 1.67
N THR A 385 -11.91 -24.48 1.31
CA THR A 385 -11.96 -25.08 -0.03
C THR A 385 -12.85 -24.30 -1.02
N GLY A 386 -13.56 -23.28 -0.55
CA GLY A 386 -14.41 -22.41 -1.35
C GLY A 386 -15.57 -21.83 -0.57
N TYR A 387 -16.23 -20.81 -1.13
CA TYR A 387 -17.46 -20.22 -0.61
C TYR A 387 -18.65 -21.14 -0.86
N GLN A 388 -19.56 -21.19 0.09
CA GLN A 388 -20.76 -22.04 0.03
C GLN A 388 -21.68 -21.61 -1.13
N ASP A 389 -22.13 -22.57 -1.95
CA ASP A 389 -23.10 -22.39 -3.03
C ASP A 389 -22.78 -21.18 -3.97
N ASN A 390 -21.49 -20.84 -4.19
CA ASN A 390 -21.06 -19.68 -4.99
C ASN A 390 -19.97 -20.04 -6.03
N PRO A 391 -20.31 -20.74 -7.12
CA PRO A 391 -19.34 -21.19 -8.12
C PRO A 391 -18.55 -20.05 -8.79
N SER A 392 -19.20 -18.92 -9.07
CA SER A 392 -18.57 -17.77 -9.71
C SER A 392 -17.52 -17.12 -8.82
N ALA A 393 -17.82 -16.94 -7.51
CA ALA A 393 -16.85 -16.45 -6.55
C ALA A 393 -15.68 -17.43 -6.37
N ASN A 394 -15.96 -18.73 -6.40
CA ASN A 394 -14.93 -19.78 -6.27
C ASN A 394 -13.99 -19.80 -7.47
N ALA A 395 -14.50 -19.69 -8.69
CA ALA A 395 -13.68 -19.61 -9.90
C ALA A 395 -12.71 -18.40 -9.88
N ALA A 396 -13.12 -17.27 -9.28
CA ALA A 396 -12.30 -16.08 -9.16
C ALA A 396 -11.34 -16.12 -7.94
N ALA A 397 -11.68 -16.91 -6.91
CA ALA A 397 -10.95 -16.93 -5.64
C ALA A 397 -9.71 -17.82 -5.65
N PHE A 398 -9.53 -18.69 -6.64
CA PHE A 398 -8.41 -19.62 -6.70
C PHE A 398 -7.65 -19.52 -8.01
N ILE A 399 -6.32 -19.57 -7.92
CA ILE A 399 -5.41 -19.62 -9.06
C ILE A 399 -4.31 -20.64 -8.79
N ASN A 400 -4.16 -21.63 -9.67
CA ASN A 400 -3.12 -22.67 -9.56
C ASN A 400 -3.07 -23.35 -8.17
N GLY A 401 -4.23 -23.55 -7.50
CA GLY A 401 -4.32 -24.14 -6.16
C GLY A 401 -4.00 -23.19 -5.00
N TRP A 402 -3.80 -21.92 -5.27
CA TRP A 402 -3.65 -20.85 -4.28
C TRP A 402 -4.94 -20.06 -4.12
N PHE A 403 -5.29 -19.72 -2.89
CA PHE A 403 -6.38 -18.82 -2.60
C PHE A 403 -5.91 -17.36 -2.76
N ARG A 404 -6.65 -16.57 -3.53
CA ARG A 404 -6.43 -15.15 -3.76
C ARG A 404 -7.07 -14.34 -2.64
N THR A 405 -6.27 -13.64 -1.86
CA THR A 405 -6.77 -12.89 -0.70
C THR A 405 -7.45 -11.57 -1.08
N GLY A 406 -7.09 -11.03 -2.26
CA GLY A 406 -7.46 -9.69 -2.67
C GLY A 406 -6.70 -8.58 -1.93
N ASP A 407 -5.75 -8.94 -1.07
CA ASP A 407 -4.86 -8.01 -0.39
C ASP A 407 -3.55 -7.86 -1.17
N LEU A 408 -3.01 -6.66 -1.23
CA LEU A 408 -1.70 -6.36 -1.81
C LEU A 408 -0.62 -6.41 -0.74
N GLY A 409 0.51 -7.00 -1.06
CA GLY A 409 1.64 -7.08 -0.15
C GLY A 409 2.96 -7.35 -0.86
N ARG A 410 4.02 -7.39 -0.07
CA ARG A 410 5.37 -7.79 -0.49
C ARG A 410 6.03 -8.61 0.59
N LEU A 411 6.84 -9.58 0.20
CA LEU A 411 7.74 -10.33 1.10
C LEU A 411 9.14 -9.73 1.01
N ASP A 412 9.80 -9.53 2.13
CA ASP A 412 11.22 -9.18 2.14
C ASP A 412 12.13 -10.42 2.04
N GLY A 413 13.46 -10.21 1.98
CA GLY A 413 14.44 -11.28 1.87
C GLY A 413 14.46 -12.27 3.06
N ASP A 414 13.90 -11.89 4.21
CA ASP A 414 13.77 -12.70 5.41
C ASP A 414 12.39 -13.37 5.53
N GLY A 415 11.49 -13.15 4.56
CA GLY A 415 10.14 -13.71 4.50
C GLY A 415 9.09 -12.96 5.33
N TYR A 416 9.36 -11.72 5.75
CA TYR A 416 8.37 -10.90 6.43
C TYR A 416 7.41 -10.26 5.42
N LEU A 417 6.12 -10.42 5.68
CA LEU A 417 5.04 -9.86 4.87
C LEU A 417 4.71 -8.43 5.31
N THR A 418 4.76 -7.50 4.38
CA THR A 418 4.22 -6.13 4.53
C THR A 418 2.96 -6.01 3.69
N LEU A 419 1.83 -5.64 4.30
CA LEU A 419 0.60 -5.34 3.58
C LEU A 419 0.63 -3.90 3.07
N VAL A 420 0.29 -3.71 1.80
CA VAL A 420 0.27 -2.41 1.12
C VAL A 420 -1.16 -1.86 1.02
N GLY A 421 -2.15 -2.74 0.91
CA GLY A 421 -3.56 -2.35 0.79
C GLY A 421 -4.43 -3.47 0.25
N ARG A 422 -5.62 -3.11 -0.27
CA ARG A 422 -6.53 -4.03 -0.96
C ARG A 422 -6.64 -3.70 -2.43
N LEU A 423 -6.66 -4.71 -3.28
CA LEU A 423 -6.84 -4.55 -4.73
C LEU A 423 -8.08 -3.72 -5.09
N LYS A 424 -9.20 -3.99 -4.41
CA LYS A 424 -10.49 -3.34 -4.65
C LYS A 424 -10.64 -1.97 -3.99
N GLU A 425 -9.73 -1.61 -3.08
CA GLU A 425 -9.71 -0.31 -2.41
C GLU A 425 -8.69 0.64 -3.04
N GLN A 426 -7.91 0.17 -4.02
CA GLN A 426 -7.00 1.04 -4.77
C GLN A 426 -7.80 2.12 -5.49
N ILE A 427 -7.36 3.36 -5.30
CA ILE A 427 -7.92 4.51 -6.00
C ILE A 427 -7.24 4.60 -7.37
N ASN A 428 -8.05 4.58 -8.43
CA ASN A 428 -7.55 4.67 -9.80
C ASN A 428 -7.67 6.12 -10.30
N ARG A 429 -6.64 6.90 -9.98
CA ARG A 429 -6.58 8.32 -10.34
C ARG A 429 -5.83 8.52 -11.65
N GLY A 430 -6.55 8.71 -12.75
CA GLY A 430 -5.95 8.93 -14.07
C GLY A 430 -5.06 7.81 -14.57
N GLY A 431 -5.30 6.56 -14.15
CA GLY A 431 -4.48 5.39 -14.47
C GLY A 431 -3.45 5.02 -13.40
N GLU A 432 -3.15 5.93 -12.46
CA GLU A 432 -2.30 5.64 -11.31
C GLU A 432 -3.07 4.86 -10.25
N LYS A 433 -2.51 3.72 -9.80
CA LYS A 433 -3.09 2.89 -8.74
C LYS A 433 -2.53 3.31 -7.39
N ILE A 434 -3.34 3.98 -6.58
CA ILE A 434 -2.94 4.54 -5.29
C ILE A 434 -3.52 3.69 -4.16
N ALA A 435 -2.66 3.30 -3.22
CA ALA A 435 -3.07 2.56 -2.03
C ALA A 435 -3.50 3.52 -0.91
N PRO A 436 -4.77 3.54 -0.48
CA PRO A 436 -5.24 4.45 0.56
C PRO A 436 -4.50 4.32 1.88
N LEU A 437 -4.05 3.12 2.22
CA LEU A 437 -3.37 2.82 3.49
C LEU A 437 -2.02 3.56 3.63
N GLU A 438 -1.31 3.78 2.54
CA GLU A 438 -0.07 4.57 2.52
C GLU A 438 -0.33 6.01 2.98
N ILE A 439 -1.43 6.58 2.51
CA ILE A 439 -1.84 7.96 2.85
C ILE A 439 -2.35 8.03 4.29
N ASP A 440 -3.10 7.02 4.74
CA ASP A 440 -3.53 6.94 6.14
C ASP A 440 -2.35 6.92 7.12
N TYR A 441 -1.31 6.14 6.83
CA TYR A 441 -0.10 6.11 7.64
C TYR A 441 0.64 7.45 7.65
N ALA A 442 0.64 8.17 6.53
CA ALA A 442 1.23 9.49 6.46
C ALA A 442 0.45 10.49 7.34
N PHE A 443 -0.88 10.45 7.35
CA PHE A 443 -1.71 11.24 8.27
C PHE A 443 -1.47 10.88 9.74
N LEU A 444 -1.42 9.59 10.05
CA LEU A 444 -1.21 9.11 11.43
C LEU A 444 0.18 9.44 11.99
N ALA A 445 1.13 9.86 11.15
CA ALA A 445 2.40 10.41 11.58
C ALA A 445 2.30 11.86 12.09
N HIS A 446 1.17 12.57 11.87
CA HIS A 446 0.93 13.89 12.42
C HIS A 446 0.56 13.78 13.91
N PRO A 447 1.16 14.61 14.81
CA PRO A 447 0.94 14.47 16.26
C PRO A 447 -0.53 14.65 16.69
N ASP A 448 -1.28 15.47 15.96
CA ASP A 448 -2.67 15.80 16.29
C ASP A 448 -3.69 14.86 15.65
N VAL A 449 -3.28 13.94 14.77
CA VAL A 449 -4.21 13.01 14.11
C VAL A 449 -4.40 11.76 14.95
N LEU A 450 -5.67 11.41 15.22
CA LEU A 450 -6.07 10.18 15.89
C LEU A 450 -6.42 9.05 14.90
N GLU A 451 -7.25 9.35 13.91
CA GLU A 451 -7.69 8.39 12.91
C GLU A 451 -7.66 9.05 11.52
N ALA A 452 -7.39 8.27 10.50
CA ALA A 452 -7.47 8.70 9.12
C ALA A 452 -8.02 7.56 8.26
N ALA A 453 -8.82 7.92 7.27
CA ALA A 453 -9.32 7.01 6.25
C ALA A 453 -9.36 7.72 4.90
N THR A 454 -8.45 7.35 4.03
CA THR A 454 -8.38 7.82 2.65
C THR A 454 -9.29 6.99 1.76
N PHE A 455 -9.98 7.60 0.83
CA PHE A 455 -10.90 6.93 -0.11
C PHE A 455 -10.98 7.67 -1.45
N GLY A 456 -11.35 6.92 -2.48
CA GLY A 456 -11.66 7.48 -3.79
C GLY A 456 -13.09 8.00 -3.87
N PHE A 457 -13.29 9.07 -4.64
CA PHE A 457 -14.61 9.53 -5.06
C PHE A 457 -14.62 9.79 -6.57
N PRO A 458 -15.77 9.63 -7.25
CA PRO A 458 -15.86 9.79 -8.71
C PRO A 458 -15.39 11.16 -9.19
N HIS A 459 -14.55 11.17 -10.23
CA HIS A 459 -14.07 12.36 -10.91
C HIS A 459 -14.27 12.24 -12.42
N ALA A 460 -14.75 13.27 -13.07
CA ALA A 460 -15.19 13.23 -14.47
C ALA A 460 -14.08 12.85 -15.47
N SER A 461 -12.84 13.30 -15.24
CA SER A 461 -11.71 13.07 -16.15
C SER A 461 -10.69 12.06 -15.63
N LEU A 462 -10.52 11.92 -14.32
CA LEU A 462 -9.52 11.05 -13.73
C LEU A 462 -10.08 9.67 -13.34
N GLY A 463 -11.39 9.44 -13.52
CA GLY A 463 -12.10 8.27 -13.00
C GLY A 463 -12.38 8.42 -11.52
N GLU A 464 -11.34 8.49 -10.69
CA GLU A 464 -11.45 8.77 -9.25
C GLU A 464 -10.47 9.88 -8.82
N GLU A 465 -10.84 10.59 -7.75
CA GLU A 465 -9.98 11.54 -7.04
C GLU A 465 -9.90 11.16 -5.55
N ILE A 466 -8.87 11.63 -4.86
CA ILE A 466 -8.56 11.24 -3.49
C ILE A 466 -9.21 12.21 -2.49
N ALA A 467 -9.93 11.65 -1.52
CA ALA A 467 -10.37 12.34 -0.32
C ALA A 467 -9.91 11.58 0.95
N ALA A 468 -9.85 12.28 2.06
CA ALA A 468 -9.56 11.69 3.36
C ALA A 468 -10.50 12.23 4.44
N ALA A 469 -10.98 11.34 5.30
CA ALA A 469 -11.62 11.69 6.57
C ALA A 469 -10.59 11.56 7.68
N VAL A 470 -10.43 12.59 8.51
CA VAL A 470 -9.43 12.64 9.57
C VAL A 470 -10.09 13.01 10.90
N VAL A 471 -9.81 12.26 11.94
CA VAL A 471 -10.20 12.59 13.32
C VAL A 471 -8.98 13.18 14.02
N VAL A 472 -9.12 14.39 14.55
CA VAL A 472 -8.05 15.06 15.30
C VAL A 472 -8.22 14.88 16.81
N ARG A 473 -7.16 15.10 17.58
CA ARG A 473 -7.18 15.00 19.04
C ARG A 473 -8.09 16.08 19.63
N PRO A 474 -8.79 15.80 20.73
CA PRO A 474 -9.52 16.84 21.45
C PRO A 474 -8.60 18.01 21.84
N GLY A 475 -9.00 19.23 21.43
CA GLY A 475 -8.23 20.45 21.69
C GLY A 475 -7.11 20.73 20.71
N ALA A 476 -6.88 19.89 19.69
CA ALA A 476 -6.00 20.20 18.56
C ALA A 476 -6.77 20.98 17.48
N ASP A 477 -6.07 21.92 16.84
CA ASP A 477 -6.64 22.82 15.82
C ASP A 477 -5.95 22.59 14.45
N ALA A 478 -5.83 21.32 14.06
CA ALA A 478 -5.22 20.95 12.79
C ALA A 478 -6.22 21.17 11.65
N THR A 479 -5.96 22.17 10.80
CA THR A 479 -6.81 22.48 9.65
C THR A 479 -6.50 21.57 8.45
N PRO A 480 -7.44 21.39 7.49
CA PRO A 480 -7.20 20.65 6.26
C PRO A 480 -5.95 21.11 5.50
N GLU A 481 -5.67 22.42 5.46
CA GLU A 481 -4.53 23.03 4.78
C GLU A 481 -3.21 22.65 5.46
N GLN A 482 -3.17 22.70 6.80
CA GLN A 482 -2.00 22.28 7.59
C GLN A 482 -1.72 20.79 7.42
N LEU A 483 -2.76 19.96 7.44
CA LEU A 483 -2.64 18.52 7.20
C LEU A 483 -2.15 18.23 5.78
N GLN A 484 -2.66 18.95 4.77
CA GLN A 484 -2.20 18.82 3.40
C GLN A 484 -0.74 19.25 3.24
N ALA A 485 -0.33 20.37 3.86
CA ALA A 485 1.05 20.83 3.87
C ALA A 485 1.99 19.81 4.53
N PHE A 486 1.56 19.17 5.61
CA PHE A 486 2.30 18.11 6.28
C PHE A 486 2.54 16.88 5.38
N LEU A 487 1.55 16.54 4.54
CA LEU A 487 1.66 15.42 3.60
C LEU A 487 2.58 15.73 2.42
N ARG A 488 2.65 16.99 1.95
CA ARG A 488 3.51 17.41 0.82
C ARG A 488 5.00 17.09 1.02
N GLY A 489 5.47 17.01 2.27
CA GLY A 489 6.84 16.61 2.59
C GLY A 489 7.06 15.09 2.67
N ARG A 490 6.00 14.27 2.53
CA ARG A 490 6.02 12.83 2.82
C ARG A 490 5.52 11.94 1.70
N LEU A 491 4.66 12.47 0.85
CA LEU A 491 4.01 11.74 -0.26
C LEU A 491 4.27 12.45 -1.59
N ALA A 492 4.25 11.67 -2.66
CA ALA A 492 4.22 12.22 -4.01
C ALA A 492 2.94 13.04 -4.21
N GLU A 493 3.02 14.12 -4.98
CA GLU A 493 1.95 15.12 -5.10
C GLU A 493 0.62 14.52 -5.59
N PHE A 494 0.66 13.58 -6.53
CA PHE A 494 -0.53 12.90 -7.05
C PHE A 494 -1.24 11.99 -6.02
N LYS A 495 -0.60 11.70 -4.87
CA LYS A 495 -1.17 10.93 -3.75
C LYS A 495 -1.78 11.81 -2.66
N ILE A 496 -1.59 13.12 -2.71
CA ILE A 496 -2.09 14.04 -1.70
C ILE A 496 -3.60 14.21 -1.87
N PRO A 497 -4.42 13.95 -0.82
CA PRO A 497 -5.86 14.12 -0.92
C PRO A 497 -6.26 15.56 -1.27
N ARG A 498 -7.16 15.70 -2.23
CA ARG A 498 -7.74 17.00 -2.63
C ARG A 498 -8.71 17.53 -1.61
N ARG A 499 -9.44 16.62 -0.97
CA ARG A 499 -10.38 16.96 0.09
C ARG A 499 -9.97 16.25 1.38
N ILE A 500 -9.72 17.04 2.41
CA ILE A 500 -9.48 16.55 3.76
C ILE A 500 -10.65 17.02 4.61
N LEU A 501 -11.40 16.08 5.15
CA LEU A 501 -12.56 16.31 6.00
C LEU A 501 -12.15 16.02 7.45
N VAL A 502 -12.11 17.03 8.28
CA VAL A 502 -11.98 16.84 9.72
C VAL A 502 -13.35 16.47 10.27
N VAL A 503 -13.46 15.29 10.89
CA VAL A 503 -14.72 14.72 11.37
C VAL A 503 -14.58 14.25 12.82
N ASP A 504 -15.68 14.20 13.56
CA ASP A 504 -15.69 13.70 14.94
C ASP A 504 -15.43 12.19 15.01
N ALA A 505 -15.92 11.44 14.01
CA ALA A 505 -15.72 10.00 13.91
C ALA A 505 -15.78 9.55 12.44
N ILE A 506 -14.96 8.56 12.08
CA ILE A 506 -15.00 7.92 10.77
C ILE A 506 -16.09 6.83 10.78
N PRO A 507 -17.03 6.84 9.81
CA PRO A 507 -18.06 5.81 9.69
C PRO A 507 -17.45 4.41 9.56
N LYS A 508 -17.87 3.47 10.41
CA LYS A 508 -17.42 2.08 10.44
C LYS A 508 -18.59 1.13 10.31
N GLY A 509 -18.36 -0.01 9.67
CA GLY A 509 -19.34 -1.08 9.60
C GLY A 509 -19.52 -1.79 10.96
N PRO A 510 -20.47 -2.76 11.07
CA PRO A 510 -20.77 -3.49 12.29
C PRO A 510 -19.58 -4.22 12.94
N THR A 511 -18.54 -4.47 12.14
CA THR A 511 -17.30 -5.13 12.56
C THR A 511 -16.21 -4.16 13.04
N GLY A 512 -16.51 -2.86 13.13
CA GLY A 512 -15.56 -1.81 13.47
C GLY A 512 -14.58 -1.45 12.33
N LYS A 513 -14.73 -2.03 11.13
CA LYS A 513 -13.88 -1.76 9.95
C LYS A 513 -14.44 -0.61 9.14
N VAL A 514 -13.54 0.23 8.63
CA VAL A 514 -13.87 1.32 7.71
C VAL A 514 -14.31 0.74 6.36
N GLN A 515 -15.47 1.19 5.85
CA GLN A 515 -15.98 0.80 4.53
C GLN A 515 -15.66 1.88 3.50
N ARG A 516 -14.40 1.91 3.01
CA ARG A 516 -13.87 2.99 2.15
C ARG A 516 -14.72 3.26 0.91
N ALA A 517 -15.20 2.21 0.25
CA ALA A 517 -16.04 2.32 -0.96
C ALA A 517 -17.33 3.12 -0.78
N HIS A 518 -17.80 3.30 0.46
CA HIS A 518 -19.04 4.01 0.76
C HIS A 518 -18.81 5.34 1.50
N LEU A 519 -17.56 5.65 1.89
CA LEU A 519 -17.27 6.89 2.64
C LEU A 519 -17.65 8.15 1.89
N HIS A 520 -17.42 8.21 0.56
CA HIS A 520 -17.80 9.36 -0.24
C HIS A 520 -19.31 9.68 -0.18
N LYS A 521 -20.15 8.64 -0.06
CA LYS A 521 -21.62 8.80 0.08
C LYS A 521 -22.00 9.25 1.49
N HIS A 522 -21.42 8.61 2.51
CA HIS A 522 -21.69 8.93 3.92
C HIS A 522 -21.23 10.34 4.30
N LEU A 523 -20.16 10.83 3.68
CA LEU A 523 -19.57 12.14 3.96
C LEU A 523 -19.96 13.20 2.92
N ASN A 524 -20.89 12.88 1.99
CA ASN A 524 -21.38 13.78 0.93
C ASN A 524 -20.28 14.42 0.07
N VAL A 525 -19.22 13.66 -0.24
CA VAL A 525 -18.12 14.11 -1.08
C VAL A 525 -18.53 13.97 -2.56
N GLY A 526 -18.48 15.05 -3.34
CA GLY A 526 -18.78 15.03 -4.77
C GLY A 526 -20.12 15.65 -5.20
N THR A 527 -20.91 16.24 -4.30
CA THR A 527 -22.26 16.77 -4.57
C THR A 527 -22.42 18.25 -4.28
N GLN A 528 -21.58 19.14 -4.81
CA GLN A 528 -21.86 20.58 -4.73
C GLN A 528 -22.16 21.19 -6.12
N PRO A 529 -23.23 22.00 -6.28
CA PRO A 529 -23.52 22.74 -7.51
C PRO A 529 -22.67 24.01 -7.61
N ALA A 530 -22.24 24.35 -8.82
CA ALA A 530 -21.44 25.53 -9.14
C ALA A 530 -22.11 26.85 -8.77
N ARG A 531 -21.35 27.79 -8.20
CA ARG A 531 -21.71 29.16 -7.89
C ARG A 531 -21.26 30.06 -9.05
N ALA A 532 -22.10 30.92 -9.54
CA ALA A 532 -21.81 31.85 -10.65
C ALA A 532 -21.27 33.16 -10.08
N GLU A 533 -20.13 33.63 -10.56
CA GLU A 533 -19.57 34.97 -10.23
C GLU A 533 -19.17 35.78 -11.45
N ALA A 534 -19.19 37.10 -11.30
CA ALA A 534 -18.92 38.11 -12.30
C ALA A 534 -17.40 38.23 -12.57
N ILE A 535 -17.01 38.28 -13.83
CA ILE A 535 -15.63 38.51 -14.30
C ILE A 535 -15.56 39.95 -14.82
N ASP A 536 -14.55 40.69 -14.36
CA ASP A 536 -14.26 42.05 -14.79
C ASP A 536 -13.76 42.06 -16.27
N ASP A 537 -14.29 42.96 -17.09
CA ASP A 537 -14.24 42.86 -18.56
C ASP A 537 -12.99 43.50 -19.22
N ASP A 538 -11.96 43.94 -18.45
CA ASP A 538 -11.00 44.93 -18.96
C ASP A 538 -9.68 44.42 -19.53
N ALA A 539 -9.46 43.13 -19.77
CA ALA A 539 -8.21 42.66 -20.41
C ALA A 539 -8.31 41.30 -21.14
N GLY A 540 -8.53 41.36 -22.45
CA GLY A 540 -8.44 40.18 -23.34
C GLY A 540 -9.75 39.38 -23.44
N ASN A 541 -9.81 38.31 -24.24
CA ASN A 541 -11.00 37.50 -24.54
C ASN A 541 -11.78 37.04 -23.30
N PRO A 542 -12.89 37.74 -22.90
CA PRO A 542 -13.60 37.39 -21.65
C PRO A 542 -14.27 36.02 -21.71
N GLU A 543 -14.65 35.56 -22.90
CA GLU A 543 -15.28 34.25 -23.10
C GLU A 543 -14.30 33.12 -22.86
N LEU A 544 -13.05 33.23 -23.35
CA LEU A 544 -12.00 32.27 -23.12
C LEU A 544 -11.64 32.22 -21.64
N ARG A 545 -11.52 33.37 -20.96
CA ARG A 545 -11.25 33.39 -19.51
C ARG A 545 -12.34 32.71 -18.71
N ARG A 546 -13.62 32.92 -19.05
CA ARG A 546 -14.73 32.21 -18.37
C ARG A 546 -14.68 30.71 -18.59
N LYS A 547 -14.32 30.25 -19.80
CA LYS A 547 -14.17 28.83 -20.12
C LYS A 547 -13.00 28.21 -19.32
N LEU A 548 -11.85 28.90 -19.28
CA LEU A 548 -10.69 28.46 -18.51
C LEU A 548 -10.95 28.44 -17.00
N LEU A 549 -11.65 29.48 -16.48
CA LEU A 549 -12.00 29.55 -15.07
C LEU A 549 -12.92 28.39 -14.64
N ARG A 550 -13.94 28.08 -15.45
CA ARG A 550 -14.78 26.89 -15.20
C ARG A 550 -13.97 25.63 -15.25
N LEU A 551 -13.14 25.45 -16.27
CA LEU A 551 -12.29 24.28 -16.41
C LEU A 551 -11.35 24.10 -15.20
N TRP A 552 -10.74 25.17 -14.70
CA TRP A 552 -9.86 25.12 -13.54
C TRP A 552 -10.61 24.78 -12.25
N ARG A 553 -11.77 25.41 -12.01
CA ARG A 553 -12.63 25.11 -10.87
C ARG A 553 -13.10 23.66 -10.88
N ASP A 554 -13.47 23.15 -12.05
CA ASP A 554 -13.88 21.76 -12.23
C ASP A 554 -12.71 20.78 -11.99
N LEU A 555 -11.52 21.07 -12.54
CA LEU A 555 -10.34 20.21 -12.39
C LEU A 555 -9.74 20.26 -10.97
N LEU A 556 -9.69 21.47 -10.40
CA LEU A 556 -9.15 21.68 -9.06
C LEU A 556 -10.18 21.47 -7.95
N GLN A 557 -11.45 21.22 -8.31
CA GLN A 557 -12.56 21.00 -7.36
C GLN A 557 -12.65 22.12 -6.29
N SER A 558 -12.42 23.37 -6.69
CA SER A 558 -12.45 24.55 -5.83
C SER A 558 -13.16 25.69 -6.50
N GLU A 559 -14.16 26.28 -5.84
CA GLU A 559 -14.92 27.44 -6.32
C GLU A 559 -14.20 28.78 -6.08
N ASP A 560 -13.24 28.81 -5.15
CA ASP A 560 -12.55 30.03 -4.71
C ASP A 560 -11.42 30.47 -5.65
N ILE A 561 -11.23 29.79 -6.80
CA ILE A 561 -10.17 30.08 -7.75
C ILE A 561 -10.51 31.33 -8.56
N GLY A 562 -9.56 32.30 -8.54
CA GLY A 562 -9.56 33.52 -9.34
C GLY A 562 -8.69 33.40 -10.60
N VAL A 563 -8.72 34.45 -11.43
CA VAL A 563 -8.01 34.46 -12.74
C VAL A 563 -6.49 34.62 -12.62
N ASP A 564 -5.99 35.15 -11.50
CA ASP A 564 -4.57 35.36 -11.24
C ASP A 564 -3.95 34.27 -10.36
N ASP A 565 -4.75 33.30 -9.89
CA ASP A 565 -4.27 32.20 -9.09
C ASP A 565 -3.43 31.22 -9.91
N ASP A 566 -2.32 30.76 -9.34
CA ASP A 566 -1.46 29.76 -9.98
C ASP A 566 -2.05 28.35 -9.82
N PHE A 567 -2.13 27.60 -10.94
CA PHE A 567 -2.70 26.26 -11.00
C PHE A 567 -2.09 25.29 -9.99
N PHE A 568 -0.75 25.30 -9.90
CA PHE A 568 -0.02 24.36 -9.06
C PHE A 568 -0.05 24.75 -7.58
N GLU A 569 -0.11 26.05 -7.27
CA GLU A 569 -0.26 26.53 -5.88
C GLU A 569 -1.66 26.21 -5.33
N ASN A 570 -2.66 26.26 -6.19
CA ASN A 570 -4.04 25.89 -5.84
C ASN A 570 -4.34 24.40 -6.00
N GLY A 571 -3.30 23.59 -5.98
CA GLY A 571 -3.41 22.17 -5.89
C GLY A 571 -3.38 21.42 -7.23
N GLY A 572 -3.10 22.02 -8.37
CA GLY A 572 -2.78 21.36 -9.63
C GLY A 572 -1.53 20.49 -9.51
N ASP A 573 -1.55 19.31 -10.10
CA ASP A 573 -0.39 18.43 -10.24
C ASP A 573 -0.12 18.12 -11.73
N SER A 574 0.93 17.35 -11.99
CA SER A 574 1.34 17.02 -13.37
C SER A 574 0.23 16.30 -14.14
N LEU A 575 -0.56 15.46 -13.48
CA LEU A 575 -1.63 14.70 -14.11
C LEU A 575 -2.81 15.58 -14.48
N LEU A 576 -3.22 16.47 -13.59
CA LEU A 576 -4.26 17.47 -13.85
C LEU A 576 -3.79 18.50 -14.87
N ALA A 577 -2.50 18.85 -14.91
CA ALA A 577 -1.94 19.75 -15.92
C ALA A 577 -2.05 19.17 -17.34
N VAL A 578 -1.74 17.88 -17.53
CA VAL A 578 -1.94 17.20 -18.81
C VAL A 578 -3.41 17.17 -19.19
N GLN A 579 -4.30 16.84 -18.27
CA GLN A 579 -5.75 16.84 -18.53
C GLN A 579 -6.24 18.25 -18.90
N MET A 580 -5.80 19.27 -18.17
CA MET A 580 -6.12 20.66 -18.42
C MET A 580 -5.70 21.08 -19.82
N LEU A 581 -4.50 20.70 -20.28
CA LEU A 581 -4.04 21.00 -21.64
C LEU A 581 -4.91 20.34 -22.71
N VAL A 582 -5.28 19.06 -22.53
CA VAL A 582 -6.19 18.35 -23.45
C VAL A 582 -7.53 19.08 -23.58
N ASP A 583 -8.07 19.59 -22.48
CA ASP A 583 -9.35 20.29 -22.50
C ASP A 583 -9.21 21.73 -23.04
N VAL A 584 -8.09 22.40 -22.78
CA VAL A 584 -7.74 23.69 -23.41
C VAL A 584 -7.61 23.55 -24.93
N GLU A 585 -6.93 22.49 -25.42
CA GLU A 585 -6.83 22.20 -26.86
C GLU A 585 -8.20 22.05 -27.53
N LYS A 586 -9.16 21.41 -26.87
CA LYS A 586 -10.55 21.32 -27.33
C LYS A 586 -11.25 22.70 -27.39
N ILE A 587 -10.94 23.58 -26.44
CA ILE A 587 -11.54 24.95 -26.36
C ILE A 587 -10.97 25.83 -27.45
N VAL A 588 -9.64 25.76 -27.71
CA VAL A 588 -8.98 26.67 -28.67
C VAL A 588 -8.84 26.07 -30.07
N GLY A 589 -9.07 24.76 -30.24
CA GLY A 589 -9.04 24.08 -31.53
C GLY A 589 -7.64 23.84 -32.11
N GLN A 590 -6.59 24.00 -31.31
CA GLN A 590 -5.19 23.82 -31.70
C GLN A 590 -4.35 23.23 -30.57
N SER A 591 -3.22 22.57 -30.90
CA SER A 591 -2.35 21.98 -29.88
C SER A 591 -1.62 23.06 -29.07
N VAL A 592 -1.57 22.84 -27.74
CA VAL A 592 -0.93 23.73 -26.77
C VAL A 592 0.25 22.99 -26.12
N PRO A 593 1.50 23.40 -26.36
CA PRO A 593 2.67 22.76 -25.77
C PRO A 593 2.69 22.84 -24.25
N ASP A 594 3.19 21.79 -23.58
CA ASP A 594 3.37 21.73 -22.12
C ASP A 594 4.14 22.92 -21.57
N SER A 595 5.17 23.41 -22.28
CA SER A 595 5.96 24.58 -21.91
C SER A 595 5.15 25.87 -21.81
N VAL A 596 4.14 26.05 -22.69
CA VAL A 596 3.26 27.23 -22.66
C VAL A 596 2.51 27.28 -21.34
N PHE A 597 2.04 26.14 -20.85
CA PHE A 597 1.36 26.08 -19.55
C PHE A 597 2.34 26.19 -18.38
N LEU A 598 3.51 25.58 -18.50
CA LEU A 598 4.54 25.66 -17.46
C LEU A 598 4.99 27.11 -17.20
N GLU A 599 5.07 27.95 -18.24
CA GLU A 599 5.38 29.38 -18.10
C GLU A 599 4.17 30.22 -17.70
N ASN A 600 2.95 29.81 -18.08
CA ASN A 600 1.72 30.60 -17.96
C ASN A 600 0.66 29.89 -17.08
N ALA A 601 1.03 29.49 -15.89
CA ALA A 601 0.21 28.68 -15.00
C ALA A 601 -0.90 29.48 -14.24
N THR A 602 -1.26 30.67 -14.68
CA THR A 602 -2.48 31.39 -14.24
C THR A 602 -3.43 31.58 -15.41
N ILE A 603 -4.73 31.62 -15.11
CA ILE A 603 -5.77 31.80 -16.17
C ILE A 603 -5.52 33.08 -16.98
N ALA A 604 -5.17 34.19 -16.30
CA ALA A 604 -4.90 35.47 -16.96
C ALA A 604 -3.69 35.42 -17.90
N LYS A 605 -2.60 34.72 -17.52
CA LYS A 605 -1.40 34.55 -18.36
C LYS A 605 -1.69 33.61 -19.53
N LEU A 606 -2.31 32.47 -19.25
CA LEU A 606 -2.63 31.45 -20.24
C LEU A 606 -3.60 32.01 -21.30
N ALA A 607 -4.68 32.70 -20.90
CA ALA A 607 -5.61 33.30 -21.83
C ALA A 607 -4.95 34.33 -22.74
N ARG A 608 -4.04 35.17 -22.20
CA ARG A 608 -3.24 36.11 -23.01
C ARG A 608 -2.32 35.42 -24.01
N CYS A 609 -1.69 34.32 -23.59
CA CYS A 609 -0.81 33.54 -24.46
C CYS A 609 -1.59 32.87 -25.59
N LEU A 610 -2.76 32.29 -25.30
CA LEU A 610 -3.59 31.58 -26.26
C LEU A 610 -4.27 32.50 -27.28
N THR A 611 -4.37 33.81 -27.01
CA THR A 611 -4.97 34.82 -27.93
C THR A 611 -3.94 35.48 -28.87
N ARG A 612 -2.62 35.27 -28.65
CA ARG A 612 -1.56 35.84 -29.50
C ARG A 612 -1.19 34.85 -30.60
N VAL A 613 -1.11 35.35 -31.87
CA VAL A 613 -0.76 34.52 -33.04
C VAL A 613 0.60 33.81 -32.87
N ASP A 614 1.57 34.48 -32.21
CA ASP A 614 2.90 33.93 -31.94
C ASP A 614 3.03 33.27 -30.55
N GLY A 615 1.95 33.26 -29.75
CA GLY A 615 1.99 32.84 -28.35
C GLY A 615 2.16 31.33 -28.14
N LEU A 616 1.99 30.52 -29.19
CA LEU A 616 2.10 29.07 -29.15
C LEU A 616 3.37 28.54 -29.79
N GLN A 617 4.32 29.39 -30.17
CA GLN A 617 5.66 28.92 -30.60
C GLN A 617 6.45 28.43 -29.39
N ALA A 618 6.46 27.14 -29.25
CA ALA A 618 7.19 26.47 -28.18
C ALA A 618 8.68 26.54 -28.42
N GLN A 619 9.42 27.09 -27.45
CA GLN A 619 10.89 27.01 -27.43
C GLN A 619 11.35 25.87 -26.51
N PRO A 620 12.45 25.16 -26.83
CA PRO A 620 12.98 24.10 -25.96
C PRO A 620 13.54 24.59 -24.62
N LEU A 621 13.68 25.91 -24.46
CA LEU A 621 14.18 26.58 -23.27
C LEU A 621 13.02 27.28 -22.59
N VAL A 622 12.71 26.90 -21.34
CA VAL A 622 11.53 27.31 -20.56
C VAL A 622 12.00 28.07 -19.32
N HIS A 623 11.62 29.34 -19.18
CA HIS A 623 11.89 30.13 -17.98
C HIS A 623 10.91 29.77 -16.86
N VAL A 624 11.28 28.80 -16.03
CA VAL A 624 10.44 28.34 -14.89
C VAL A 624 10.39 29.37 -13.78
N GLN A 625 11.53 30.04 -13.50
CA GLN A 625 11.65 31.11 -12.51
C GLN A 625 12.61 32.20 -13.01
N LYS A 626 12.18 33.45 -12.96
CA LYS A 626 12.95 34.60 -13.40
C LYS A 626 13.45 35.38 -12.18
N SER A 627 14.72 35.76 -12.20
CA SER A 627 15.37 36.66 -11.23
C SER A 627 16.64 37.21 -11.88
N ASP A 628 17.10 38.35 -11.43
CA ASP A 628 18.38 38.95 -11.84
C ASP A 628 19.40 38.91 -10.69
N ALA A 629 19.04 38.23 -9.58
CA ALA A 629 19.85 38.22 -8.36
C ALA A 629 21.08 37.31 -8.47
N ARG A 630 21.04 36.25 -9.30
CA ARG A 630 22.06 35.22 -9.43
C ARG A 630 22.23 34.79 -10.88
N PRO A 631 23.35 34.16 -11.26
CA PRO A 631 23.50 33.47 -12.53
C PRO A 631 22.45 32.34 -12.66
N PRO A 632 21.83 32.14 -13.83
CA PRO A 632 20.80 31.14 -14.03
C PRO A 632 21.34 29.71 -13.91
N LEU A 633 20.47 28.83 -13.36
CA LEU A 633 20.68 27.40 -13.39
C LEU A 633 19.95 26.81 -14.60
N PHE A 634 20.70 26.25 -15.54
CA PHE A 634 20.15 25.54 -16.71
C PHE A 634 19.94 24.09 -16.37
N PHE A 635 18.69 23.63 -16.40
CA PHE A 635 18.29 22.31 -15.97
C PHE A 635 17.80 21.46 -17.15
N PHE A 636 18.55 20.44 -17.51
CA PHE A 636 18.17 19.46 -18.55
C PHE A 636 17.30 18.38 -17.91
N HIS A 637 16.00 18.43 -18.09
CA HIS A 637 15.15 17.38 -17.54
C HIS A 637 15.13 16.14 -18.44
N GLY A 638 15.06 14.98 -17.82
CA GLY A 638 15.13 13.68 -18.50
C GLY A 638 13.83 12.88 -18.44
N ASP A 639 12.78 13.46 -17.90
CA ASP A 639 11.44 12.88 -17.95
C ASP A 639 10.72 13.23 -19.26
N TYR A 640 9.65 12.50 -19.54
CA TYR A 640 8.92 12.63 -20.80
C TYR A 640 7.48 13.11 -20.60
N ASP A 641 7.15 13.57 -19.38
CA ASP A 641 5.83 14.07 -18.96
C ASP A 641 5.79 15.61 -18.81
N GLY A 642 6.60 16.33 -19.58
CA GLY A 642 6.56 17.79 -19.67
C GLY A 642 7.39 18.54 -18.61
N GLY A 643 8.10 17.84 -17.71
CA GLY A 643 9.04 18.49 -16.78
C GLY A 643 8.39 19.29 -15.64
N TYR A 644 7.14 19.04 -15.28
CA TYR A 644 6.39 19.82 -14.27
C TYR A 644 7.05 19.84 -12.89
N TYR A 645 7.81 18.81 -12.50
CA TYR A 645 8.56 18.78 -11.24
C TYR A 645 9.63 19.87 -11.13
N THR A 646 10.08 20.43 -12.25
CA THR A 646 11.09 21.52 -12.28
C THR A 646 10.60 22.78 -11.59
N ARG A 647 9.27 23.04 -11.59
CA ARG A 647 8.69 24.16 -10.82
C ARG A 647 8.89 23.99 -9.32
N ARG A 648 8.76 22.77 -8.81
CA ARG A 648 9.01 22.46 -7.41
C ARG A 648 10.48 22.67 -7.05
N LEU A 649 11.40 22.19 -7.89
CA LEU A 649 12.84 22.39 -7.69
C LEU A 649 13.18 23.89 -7.68
N ALA A 650 12.68 24.66 -8.65
CA ALA A 650 12.89 26.09 -8.72
C ALA A 650 12.43 26.83 -7.48
N ARG A 651 11.22 26.53 -6.98
CA ARG A 651 10.67 27.14 -5.77
C ARG A 651 11.48 26.80 -4.51
N LEU A 652 11.94 25.55 -4.37
CA LEU A 652 12.75 25.11 -3.23
C LEU A 652 14.16 25.72 -3.23
N LEU A 653 14.71 26.06 -4.39
CA LEU A 653 15.97 26.82 -4.51
C LEU A 653 15.82 28.29 -4.11
N GLY A 654 14.60 28.77 -3.93
CA GLY A 654 14.30 30.13 -3.49
C GLY A 654 14.12 31.14 -4.64
N PRO A 655 13.41 32.26 -4.38
CA PRO A 655 13.00 33.22 -5.43
C PRO A 655 14.17 33.92 -6.14
N ASP A 656 15.34 33.96 -5.49
CA ASP A 656 16.52 34.66 -6.03
C ASP A 656 17.29 33.84 -7.07
N GLN A 657 17.01 32.51 -7.21
CA GLN A 657 17.70 31.64 -8.15
C GLN A 657 16.93 31.54 -9.47
N PRO A 658 17.41 32.18 -10.58
CA PRO A 658 16.79 31.98 -11.89
C PRO A 658 16.93 30.51 -12.29
N PHE A 659 15.85 29.91 -12.78
CA PHE A 659 15.79 28.51 -13.16
C PHE A 659 15.25 28.38 -14.60
N ILE A 660 16.04 27.81 -15.46
CA ILE A 660 15.73 27.62 -16.87
C ILE A 660 15.71 26.11 -17.16
N SER A 661 14.54 25.59 -17.47
CA SER A 661 14.38 24.17 -17.86
C SER A 661 14.63 23.99 -19.35
N ILE A 662 15.36 22.93 -19.72
CA ILE A 662 15.66 22.57 -21.09
C ILE A 662 15.02 21.25 -21.42
N GLU A 663 14.11 21.25 -22.37
CA GLU A 663 13.33 20.08 -22.74
C GLU A 663 14.16 19.05 -23.54
N PRO A 664 13.91 17.74 -23.34
CA PRO A 664 14.53 16.70 -24.13
C PRO A 664 14.03 16.73 -25.60
N HIS A 665 14.88 16.31 -26.54
CA HIS A 665 14.47 16.15 -27.93
C HIS A 665 13.40 15.07 -28.08
N GLY A 666 12.50 15.28 -29.03
CA GLY A 666 11.41 14.36 -29.33
C GLY A 666 10.18 14.50 -28.43
N LEU A 667 10.23 15.36 -27.40
CA LEU A 667 9.06 15.64 -26.54
C LEU A 667 7.94 16.26 -27.37
N ARG A 668 8.29 17.12 -28.32
CA ARG A 668 7.39 17.83 -29.26
C ARG A 668 7.25 17.17 -30.61
N ARG A 669 7.64 15.89 -30.74
CA ARG A 669 7.79 15.17 -32.02
C ARG A 669 8.88 15.73 -32.95
N ASP A 670 9.73 16.63 -32.44
CA ASP A 670 10.96 17.06 -33.11
C ASP A 670 11.89 15.85 -33.30
N PRO A 671 12.76 15.87 -34.33
CA PRO A 671 13.70 14.78 -34.52
C PRO A 671 14.61 14.57 -33.32
N ILE A 672 14.84 13.32 -32.96
CA ILE A 672 15.79 12.97 -31.91
C ILE A 672 17.15 12.75 -32.56
N PRO A 673 18.18 13.56 -32.23
CA PRO A 673 19.52 13.37 -32.78
C PRO A 673 20.09 11.98 -32.47
N ASP A 674 20.96 11.46 -33.35
CA ASP A 674 21.47 10.10 -33.27
C ASP A 674 22.52 9.86 -32.17
N THR A 675 23.02 10.91 -31.51
CA THR A 675 24.00 10.85 -30.43
C THR A 675 23.75 11.91 -29.35
N ILE A 676 24.24 11.68 -28.14
CA ILE A 676 24.19 12.65 -27.04
C ILE A 676 25.00 13.91 -27.38
N GLU A 677 26.11 13.74 -28.07
CA GLU A 677 26.95 14.86 -28.55
C GLU A 677 26.23 15.77 -29.55
N ALA A 678 25.41 15.21 -30.44
CA ALA A 678 24.57 15.98 -31.35
C ALA A 678 23.45 16.71 -30.60
N MET A 679 22.80 16.05 -29.60
CA MET A 679 21.83 16.71 -28.73
C MET A 679 22.41 17.92 -28.01
N ALA A 680 23.59 17.76 -27.43
CA ALA A 680 24.30 18.86 -26.77
C ALA A 680 24.66 19.99 -27.75
N ALA A 681 25.08 19.65 -28.99
CA ALA A 681 25.36 20.64 -30.02
C ALA A 681 24.18 21.48 -30.42
N GLU A 682 22.97 20.88 -30.51
CA GLU A 682 21.75 21.58 -30.87
C GLU A 682 21.20 22.44 -29.72
N ARG A 683 21.45 22.10 -28.47
CA ARG A 683 20.99 22.87 -27.28
C ARG A 683 21.98 24.00 -26.91
N LEU A 684 23.25 23.88 -27.23
CA LEU A 684 24.29 24.84 -26.86
C LEU A 684 24.01 26.28 -27.36
N PRO A 685 23.57 26.52 -28.60
CA PRO A 685 23.23 27.89 -29.07
C PRO A 685 22.15 28.55 -28.22
N LEU A 686 21.15 27.80 -27.74
CA LEU A 686 20.07 28.33 -26.91
C LEU A 686 20.58 28.84 -25.55
N LEU A 687 21.57 28.14 -24.96
CA LEU A 687 22.18 28.60 -23.72
C LEU A 687 22.99 29.88 -23.93
N LEU A 688 23.78 29.95 -25.07
CA LEU A 688 24.57 31.10 -25.39
C LEU A 688 23.72 32.32 -25.76
N GLU A 689 22.53 32.11 -26.30
CA GLU A 689 21.54 33.19 -26.54
C GLU A 689 20.95 33.71 -25.24
N ALA A 690 20.58 32.79 -24.29
CA ALA A 690 20.00 33.15 -23.01
C ALA A 690 21.05 33.78 -22.07
N GLN A 691 22.33 33.34 -22.16
CA GLN A 691 23.46 33.85 -21.36
C GLN A 691 24.71 33.89 -22.26
N PRO A 692 25.01 35.02 -22.93
CA PRO A 692 26.15 35.13 -23.85
C PRO A 692 27.50 34.91 -23.17
N GLU A 693 27.64 35.31 -21.92
CA GLU A 693 28.88 35.16 -21.12
C GLU A 693 28.62 34.37 -19.84
N GLY A 694 29.61 33.61 -19.36
CA GLY A 694 29.52 32.82 -18.14
C GLY A 694 29.52 33.68 -16.84
N PRO A 695 29.54 33.05 -15.68
CA PRO A 695 29.72 31.61 -15.47
C PRO A 695 28.44 30.80 -15.69
N PHE A 696 28.57 29.63 -16.32
CA PHE A 696 27.42 28.70 -16.52
C PHE A 696 27.25 27.75 -15.34
N ARG A 697 26.02 27.59 -14.89
CA ARG A 697 25.62 26.62 -13.87
C ARG A 697 24.64 25.65 -14.49
N LEU A 698 24.99 24.37 -14.53
CA LEU A 698 24.24 23.37 -15.25
C LEU A 698 23.70 22.30 -14.28
N ALA A 699 22.58 21.76 -14.60
CA ALA A 699 22.02 20.60 -13.90
C ALA A 699 21.36 19.66 -14.90
N GLY A 700 21.28 18.36 -14.56
CA GLY A 700 20.54 17.43 -15.40
C GLY A 700 20.08 16.22 -14.59
N TYR A 701 18.84 15.80 -14.84
CA TYR A 701 18.21 14.65 -14.20
C TYR A 701 18.03 13.51 -15.20
N CYS A 702 18.19 12.27 -14.74
CA CYS A 702 18.06 11.10 -15.58
C CYS A 702 18.91 11.21 -16.85
N ASN A 703 18.35 11.03 -18.02
CA ASN A 703 19.03 11.15 -19.31
C ASN A 703 19.58 12.57 -19.57
N GLY A 704 18.94 13.60 -19.03
CA GLY A 704 19.36 15.00 -19.15
C GLY A 704 20.74 15.27 -18.54
N GLY A 705 21.15 14.50 -17.52
CA GLY A 705 22.47 14.64 -16.92
C GLY A 705 23.64 14.38 -17.90
N MET A 706 23.49 13.44 -18.83
CA MET A 706 24.50 13.18 -19.85
C MET A 706 24.61 14.34 -20.88
N VAL A 707 23.45 14.92 -21.24
CA VAL A 707 23.42 16.08 -22.14
C VAL A 707 24.06 17.28 -21.44
N ALA A 708 23.76 17.50 -20.15
CA ALA A 708 24.37 18.59 -19.37
C ALA A 708 25.89 18.49 -19.28
N ILE A 709 26.43 17.27 -19.05
CA ILE A 709 27.89 17.04 -19.05
C ILE A 709 28.51 17.37 -20.42
N GLU A 710 27.89 16.93 -21.52
CA GLU A 710 28.41 17.17 -22.85
C GLU A 710 28.32 18.66 -23.25
N VAL A 711 27.29 19.37 -22.82
CA VAL A 711 27.18 20.83 -22.96
C VAL A 711 28.26 21.54 -22.16
N ALA A 712 28.51 21.13 -20.91
CA ALA A 712 29.61 21.69 -20.10
C ALA A 712 30.97 21.55 -20.79
N ARG A 713 31.23 20.37 -21.31
CA ARG A 713 32.47 20.10 -22.07
C ARG A 713 32.64 21.00 -23.30
N ARG A 714 31.56 21.25 -24.04
CA ARG A 714 31.57 22.14 -25.21
C ARG A 714 31.72 23.60 -24.81
N LEU A 715 31.07 24.06 -23.73
CA LEU A 715 31.26 25.41 -23.20
C LEU A 715 32.71 25.64 -22.80
N THR A 716 33.34 24.70 -22.09
CA THR A 716 34.75 24.77 -21.73
C THR A 716 35.67 24.78 -22.97
N ALA A 717 35.38 23.97 -23.99
CA ALA A 717 36.11 23.97 -25.24
C ALA A 717 35.97 25.30 -26.01
N LEU A 718 34.91 26.06 -25.81
CA LEU A 718 34.70 27.42 -26.31
C LEU A 718 35.32 28.50 -25.42
N GLY A 719 36.09 28.13 -24.37
CA GLY A 719 36.70 29.06 -23.42
C GLY A 719 35.69 29.71 -22.45
N ARG A 720 34.49 29.16 -22.33
CA ARG A 720 33.44 29.65 -21.41
C ARG A 720 33.62 29.01 -20.05
N GLN A 721 33.45 29.80 -18.99
CA GLN A 721 33.53 29.32 -17.61
C GLN A 721 32.24 28.52 -17.24
N VAL A 722 32.42 27.32 -16.70
CA VAL A 722 31.38 26.48 -16.13
C VAL A 722 31.69 26.28 -14.65
N ASP A 723 30.87 26.80 -13.77
CA ASP A 723 31.09 26.76 -12.31
C ASP A 723 30.83 25.37 -11.74
N VAL A 724 29.74 24.72 -12.16
CA VAL A 724 29.32 23.42 -11.63
C VAL A 724 28.36 22.72 -12.59
N VAL A 725 28.40 21.39 -12.56
CA VAL A 725 27.38 20.52 -13.20
C VAL A 725 26.78 19.62 -12.14
N PHE A 726 25.51 19.80 -11.83
CA PHE A 726 24.73 18.89 -10.97
C PHE A 726 24.17 17.74 -11.83
N VAL A 727 24.55 16.52 -11.53
CA VAL A 727 24.09 15.31 -12.21
C VAL A 727 23.23 14.52 -11.25
N ILE A 728 21.94 14.40 -11.55
CA ILE A 728 20.96 13.85 -10.62
C ILE A 728 20.51 12.50 -11.14
N ASP A 729 20.85 11.46 -10.40
CA ASP A 729 20.51 10.05 -10.60
C ASP A 729 20.49 9.61 -12.08
N THR A 730 21.57 9.88 -12.77
CA THR A 730 21.76 9.68 -14.21
C THR A 730 22.35 8.29 -14.48
N PRO A 731 21.76 7.47 -15.38
CA PRO A 731 22.29 6.16 -15.70
C PRO A 731 23.59 6.26 -16.48
N MET A 732 24.73 5.99 -15.84
CA MET A 732 26.06 6.09 -16.49
C MET A 732 26.33 4.95 -17.47
N LEU A 733 26.04 3.71 -17.10
CA LEU A 733 26.10 2.52 -17.95
C LEU A 733 25.37 1.35 -17.24
N ASN A 734 24.37 0.77 -17.87
CA ASN A 734 23.67 -0.42 -17.37
C ASN A 734 24.34 -1.72 -17.86
N LEU A 735 25.59 -1.96 -17.52
CA LEU A 735 26.34 -3.16 -17.89
C LEU A 735 26.46 -4.16 -16.73
N THR A 736 26.52 -5.46 -17.06
CA THR A 736 26.77 -6.49 -16.03
C THR A 736 28.14 -6.32 -15.36
N PRO A 737 28.33 -6.71 -14.10
CA PRO A 737 29.57 -6.44 -13.34
C PRO A 737 30.85 -6.91 -14.03
N TRP A 738 30.85 -8.05 -14.74
CA TRP A 738 32.02 -8.55 -15.44
C TRP A 738 32.31 -7.77 -16.74
N VAL A 739 31.29 -7.30 -17.48
CA VAL A 739 31.41 -6.45 -18.66
C VAL A 739 31.91 -5.06 -18.25
N ARG A 740 31.42 -4.51 -17.12
CA ARG A 740 31.97 -3.27 -16.52
C ARG A 740 33.45 -3.40 -16.18
N LYS A 741 33.85 -4.51 -15.56
CA LYS A 741 35.23 -4.78 -15.20
C LYS A 741 36.13 -4.91 -16.43
N LEU A 742 35.64 -5.56 -17.50
CA LEU A 742 36.31 -5.68 -18.77
C LEU A 742 36.50 -4.32 -19.48
N ILE A 743 35.44 -3.52 -19.59
CA ILE A 743 35.48 -2.19 -20.21
C ILE A 743 36.32 -1.25 -19.36
N GLY A 744 36.23 -1.30 -18.03
CA GLY A 744 37.05 -0.53 -17.08
C GLY A 744 38.55 -0.82 -17.25
N SER A 745 38.94 -2.09 -17.39
CA SER A 745 40.34 -2.48 -17.59
C SER A 745 40.88 -2.10 -18.98
N LEU A 746 40.03 -2.08 -20.01
CA LEU A 746 40.39 -1.65 -21.36
C LEU A 746 40.47 -0.13 -21.52
N SER A 747 39.78 0.63 -20.68
CA SER A 747 39.71 2.10 -20.79
C SER A 747 40.71 2.84 -19.92
N GLN A 748 41.34 2.19 -18.94
CA GLN A 748 42.45 2.79 -18.16
C GLN A 748 43.67 3.14 -19.00
N ASN A 749 43.74 2.65 -20.24
CA ASN A 749 44.85 2.88 -21.16
C ASN A 749 44.50 3.76 -22.38
N ALA A 750 43.38 4.48 -22.39
CA ALA A 750 43.02 5.30 -23.56
C ALA A 750 42.67 6.74 -23.12
N GLU A 751 43.67 7.58 -23.14
CA GLU A 751 43.49 9.03 -23.29
C GLU A 751 42.84 9.30 -24.67
N SER A 752 41.74 10.01 -24.65
CA SER A 752 41.05 10.71 -25.74
C SER A 752 40.81 9.96 -27.08
N ARG A 753 39.54 9.93 -27.50
CA ARG A 753 38.93 9.51 -28.78
C ARG A 753 38.15 8.19 -28.68
N GLN A 754 37.12 8.05 -29.56
CA GLN A 754 36.33 6.84 -29.71
C GLN A 754 37.15 5.56 -29.50
N PRO A 755 36.69 4.60 -28.71
CA PRO A 755 37.54 3.47 -28.33
C PRO A 755 38.01 2.73 -29.57
N ALA A 756 39.33 2.60 -29.73
CA ALA A 756 40.01 2.00 -30.89
C ALA A 756 39.57 0.54 -31.20
N TRP A 757 38.80 -0.09 -30.33
CA TRP A 757 38.25 -1.44 -30.51
C TRP A 757 37.05 -1.46 -31.47
N GLU A 758 36.20 -0.39 -31.55
CA GLU A 758 35.10 -0.31 -32.53
C GLU A 758 35.63 -0.26 -33.97
N GLN A 759 36.78 0.33 -34.15
CA GLN A 759 37.47 0.36 -35.47
C GLN A 759 38.20 -0.96 -35.78
N ARG A 760 38.67 -1.69 -34.76
CA ARG A 760 39.43 -2.93 -34.93
C ARG A 760 38.58 -4.20 -35.02
N ILE A 761 37.38 -4.21 -34.48
CA ILE A 761 36.51 -5.40 -34.53
C ILE A 761 35.07 -4.97 -34.81
N PRO A 762 34.69 -4.71 -36.07
CA PRO A 762 33.35 -4.23 -36.46
C PRO A 762 32.22 -5.21 -36.12
N LYS A 763 32.53 -6.48 -35.87
CA LYS A 763 31.57 -7.52 -35.52
C LYS A 763 31.26 -7.62 -34.02
N LEU A 764 32.00 -6.89 -33.17
CA LEU A 764 31.77 -6.93 -31.71
C LEU A 764 30.57 -6.08 -31.28
N GLY A 765 30.28 -4.98 -32.01
CA GLY A 765 29.12 -4.14 -31.75
C GLY A 765 27.79 -4.90 -31.71
N PRO A 766 27.47 -5.72 -32.74
CA PRO A 766 26.29 -6.54 -32.74
C PRO A 766 26.24 -7.61 -31.62
N ILE A 767 27.40 -8.14 -31.23
CA ILE A 767 27.52 -9.14 -30.15
C ILE A 767 27.30 -8.47 -28.78
N LEU A 768 27.84 -7.27 -28.58
CA LEU A 768 27.64 -6.47 -27.39
C LEU A 768 26.21 -5.94 -27.33
N ASP A 769 25.59 -5.58 -28.45
CA ASP A 769 24.20 -5.18 -28.56
C ASP A 769 23.25 -6.36 -28.28
N PHE A 770 23.62 -7.57 -28.72
CA PHE A 770 22.93 -8.81 -28.36
C PHE A 770 23.09 -9.15 -26.88
N ALA A 771 24.30 -9.09 -26.34
CA ALA A 771 24.56 -9.33 -24.92
C ALA A 771 23.85 -8.29 -24.03
N TRP A 772 23.76 -7.03 -24.46
CA TRP A 772 23.02 -5.98 -23.80
C TRP A 772 21.50 -6.22 -23.78
N ARG A 773 20.90 -6.56 -24.93
CA ARG A 773 19.45 -6.91 -24.98
C ARG A 773 19.10 -8.08 -24.08
N GLN A 774 20.06 -8.98 -23.87
CA GLN A 774 19.90 -10.09 -22.94
C GLN A 774 20.10 -9.64 -21.49
N THR A 775 20.95 -8.65 -21.20
CA THR A 775 21.26 -8.22 -19.83
C THR A 775 20.26 -7.22 -19.26
N SER A 776 19.65 -6.36 -20.05
CA SER A 776 18.50 -5.53 -19.60
C SER A 776 17.26 -6.36 -19.27
N ASN A 777 17.16 -7.58 -19.83
CA ASN A 777 16.13 -8.56 -19.49
C ASN A 777 16.62 -9.64 -18.50
N PHE A 778 17.91 -9.66 -18.12
CA PHE A 778 18.54 -10.80 -17.41
C PHE A 778 18.18 -10.86 -15.92
N GLN A 779 17.74 -9.79 -15.31
CA GLN A 779 17.13 -9.88 -13.97
C GLN A 779 15.83 -10.70 -14.02
N LEU A 780 15.08 -10.62 -15.10
CA LEU A 780 13.90 -11.45 -15.36
C LEU A 780 14.24 -12.92 -15.72
N TYR A 781 15.38 -13.17 -16.40
CA TYR A 781 15.75 -14.50 -16.90
C TYR A 781 16.61 -15.34 -15.97
N ARG A 782 17.14 -14.79 -14.90
CA ARG A 782 17.92 -15.54 -13.90
C ARG A 782 17.07 -16.59 -13.16
N LEU A 783 15.75 -16.49 -13.26
CA LEU A 783 14.79 -17.36 -12.57
C LEU A 783 14.06 -18.38 -13.46
N GLN A 784 14.16 -18.32 -14.81
CA GLN A 784 13.44 -19.26 -15.67
C GLN A 784 14.18 -19.67 -16.95
N PRO A 785 14.94 -20.80 -16.94
CA PRO A 785 15.63 -21.33 -18.16
C PRO A 785 14.67 -21.72 -19.31
N ARG A 786 13.37 -21.90 -19.04
CA ARG A 786 12.37 -22.27 -20.07
C ARG A 786 11.96 -21.10 -20.96
N LEU A 787 11.98 -19.86 -20.45
CA LEU A 787 11.69 -18.66 -21.23
C LEU A 787 12.82 -18.33 -22.24
N PHE A 788 14.05 -18.72 -21.94
CA PHE A 788 15.18 -18.57 -22.86
C PHE A 788 14.99 -19.35 -24.16
N ARG A 789 14.47 -20.58 -24.06
CA ARG A 789 14.17 -21.39 -25.26
C ARG A 789 13.00 -20.83 -26.08
N GLY A 790 12.00 -20.23 -25.45
CA GLY A 790 10.87 -19.59 -26.12
C GLY A 790 11.25 -18.28 -26.85
N ALA A 791 12.13 -17.49 -26.28
CA ALA A 791 12.62 -16.25 -26.89
C ALA A 791 13.50 -16.51 -28.12
N VAL A 792 14.37 -17.51 -28.06
CA VAL A 792 15.20 -17.94 -29.20
C VAL A 792 14.36 -18.47 -30.35
N SER A 793 13.28 -19.21 -30.07
CA SER A 793 12.37 -19.71 -31.11
C SER A 793 11.53 -18.61 -31.76
N LYS A 794 11.14 -17.56 -30.99
CA LYS A 794 10.45 -16.37 -31.54
C LYS A 794 11.36 -15.50 -32.40
N LEU A 795 12.66 -15.38 -32.06
CA LEU A 795 13.64 -14.67 -32.89
C LEU A 795 13.90 -15.39 -34.22
N ALA A 796 13.95 -16.73 -34.22
CA ALA A 796 14.12 -17.51 -35.43
C ALA A 796 12.92 -17.37 -36.39
N ARG A 797 11.68 -17.25 -35.87
CA ARG A 797 10.47 -17.04 -36.69
C ARG A 797 10.35 -15.60 -37.23
N ARG A 798 10.84 -14.58 -36.54
CA ARG A 798 10.82 -13.17 -37.02
C ARG A 798 11.78 -12.89 -38.17
N LYS A 799 12.71 -13.76 -38.46
CA LYS A 799 13.66 -13.63 -39.60
C LYS A 799 13.08 -14.06 -40.96
N ILE A 800 11.86 -14.62 -40.95
CA ILE A 800 11.19 -15.16 -42.17
C ILE A 800 10.12 -14.19 -42.71
N ASP A 801 9.59 -13.27 -41.87
CA ASP A 801 8.55 -12.29 -42.27
C ASP A 801 9.16 -10.86 -42.46
N GLY A 802 10.19 -10.76 -43.27
CA GLY A 802 10.66 -9.48 -43.76
C GLY A 802 9.85 -9.00 -44.97
N ARG A 803 8.75 -8.34 -44.78
CA ARG A 803 8.08 -7.52 -45.80
C ARG A 803 7.59 -6.19 -45.23
N ASN A 804 8.14 -5.15 -45.80
CA ASN A 804 7.60 -3.80 -46.03
C ASN A 804 6.38 -3.35 -45.22
N THR A 805 6.58 -2.32 -44.39
CA THR A 805 5.59 -1.28 -44.22
C THR A 805 6.27 0.08 -44.33
N SER A 806 6.32 0.58 -45.54
CA SER A 806 6.36 2.00 -45.85
C SER A 806 4.90 2.43 -46.09
N GLN A 807 4.53 3.60 -45.61
CA GLN A 807 3.28 4.36 -45.81
C GLN A 807 2.06 3.86 -45.03
N ALA A 808 1.78 4.58 -43.95
CA ALA A 808 0.44 4.92 -43.55
C ALA A 808 0.44 6.38 -43.11
N GLU A 809 -0.24 7.18 -43.91
CA GLU A 809 -0.52 8.60 -43.68
C GLU A 809 -1.40 8.80 -42.47
N SER A 810 -1.05 9.84 -41.73
CA SER A 810 -1.82 10.73 -40.88
C SER A 810 -3.31 10.41 -40.70
N THR A 811 -3.66 9.90 -39.53
CA THR A 811 -4.89 10.25 -38.85
C THR A 811 -4.49 10.85 -37.50
N LEU A 812 -4.94 12.06 -37.21
CA LEU A 812 -4.74 12.80 -35.98
C LEU A 812 -5.39 12.06 -34.80
N ILE A 813 -4.67 11.09 -34.25
CA ILE A 813 -4.93 10.50 -32.93
C ILE A 813 -3.87 11.08 -32.02
N SER A 814 -4.26 11.83 -31.02
CA SER A 814 -3.36 12.36 -30.00
C SER A 814 -2.61 11.22 -29.32
N GLU A 815 -1.28 11.20 -29.41
CA GLU A 815 -0.40 10.26 -28.73
C GLU A 815 -0.64 10.38 -27.22
N THR A 816 -0.97 9.27 -26.54
CA THR A 816 -1.12 9.28 -25.09
C THR A 816 0.23 9.49 -24.39
N SER A 817 0.25 10.06 -23.17
CA SER A 817 1.47 10.25 -22.37
C SER A 817 2.28 8.95 -22.25
N ARG A 818 1.62 7.81 -22.12
CA ARG A 818 2.26 6.49 -22.02
C ARG A 818 2.93 6.03 -23.33
N GLU A 819 2.35 6.34 -24.48
CA GLU A 819 2.94 6.05 -25.79
C GLU A 819 4.16 6.94 -26.05
N ARG A 820 4.07 8.21 -25.68
CA ARG A 820 5.17 9.20 -25.73
C ARG A 820 6.34 8.74 -24.85
N GLU A 821 6.09 8.40 -23.60
CA GLU A 821 7.07 7.87 -22.67
C GLU A 821 7.76 6.62 -23.22
N HIS A 822 7.01 5.65 -23.73
CA HIS A 822 7.58 4.44 -24.34
C HIS A 822 8.42 4.70 -25.59
N ARG A 823 8.02 5.68 -26.41
CA ARG A 823 8.77 6.07 -27.61
C ARG A 823 10.09 6.72 -27.24
N LEU A 824 10.06 7.73 -26.38
CA LEU A 824 11.21 8.50 -25.93
C LEU A 824 12.18 7.65 -25.11
N SER A 825 11.69 6.89 -24.14
CA SER A 825 12.50 5.99 -23.32
C SER A 825 13.28 4.98 -24.20
N ARG A 826 12.66 4.39 -25.23
CA ARG A 826 13.36 3.50 -26.16
C ARG A 826 14.44 4.22 -26.98
N ALA A 827 14.17 5.44 -27.45
CA ALA A 827 15.11 6.22 -28.22
C ALA A 827 16.33 6.62 -27.36
N TYR A 828 16.09 7.24 -26.20
CA TYR A 828 17.14 7.67 -25.28
C TYR A 828 17.99 6.51 -24.74
N ASN A 829 17.36 5.40 -24.38
CA ASN A 829 18.08 4.19 -23.95
C ASN A 829 19.00 3.64 -25.07
N ARG A 830 18.62 3.79 -26.34
CA ARG A 830 19.49 3.42 -27.47
C ARG A 830 20.71 4.35 -27.60
N LEU A 831 20.53 5.65 -27.36
CA LEU A 831 21.58 6.65 -27.42
C LEU A 831 22.56 6.53 -26.26
N LEU A 832 22.06 6.38 -25.04
CA LEU A 832 22.87 6.16 -23.84
C LEU A 832 23.76 4.92 -23.92
N ARG A 833 23.31 3.88 -24.65
CA ARG A 833 24.16 2.69 -24.92
C ARG A 833 25.37 2.95 -25.79
N LYS A 834 25.30 3.96 -26.66
CA LYS A 834 26.37 4.34 -27.58
C LYS A 834 27.26 5.44 -26.99
N TYR A 835 26.74 6.19 -26.02
CA TYR A 835 27.48 7.29 -25.42
C TYR A 835 28.46 6.82 -24.35
N PHE A 836 29.68 7.33 -24.45
CA PHE A 836 30.74 7.08 -23.49
C PHE A 836 31.28 8.43 -23.00
N PRO A 837 30.99 8.86 -21.75
CA PRO A 837 31.42 10.16 -21.29
C PRO A 837 32.93 10.26 -21.25
N SER A 838 33.46 11.35 -21.85
CA SER A 838 34.85 11.73 -21.68
C SER A 838 35.04 12.49 -20.36
N ALA A 839 36.22 12.37 -19.78
CA ALA A 839 36.60 13.11 -18.58
C ALA A 839 36.51 14.63 -18.84
N THR A 840 36.08 15.36 -17.81
CA THR A 840 35.98 16.81 -17.78
C THR A 840 36.71 17.36 -16.55
N ASP A 841 37.30 18.54 -16.68
CA ASP A 841 37.91 19.26 -15.55
C ASP A 841 36.90 20.15 -14.79
N VAL A 842 35.67 20.23 -15.34
CA VAL A 842 34.57 20.98 -14.70
C VAL A 842 34.16 20.31 -13.38
N PRO A 843 33.90 21.08 -12.30
CA PRO A 843 33.35 20.52 -11.09
C PRO A 843 31.99 19.83 -11.30
N VAL A 844 31.89 18.56 -10.97
CA VAL A 844 30.68 17.74 -11.10
C VAL A 844 30.22 17.31 -9.70
N VAL A 845 28.97 17.59 -9.36
CA VAL A 845 28.31 17.06 -8.16
C VAL A 845 27.28 16.04 -8.60
N TYR A 846 27.54 14.78 -8.29
CA TYR A 846 26.71 13.66 -8.68
C TYR A 846 25.81 13.22 -7.52
N PHE A 847 24.51 13.44 -7.65
CA PHE A 847 23.49 12.98 -6.70
C PHE A 847 23.04 11.57 -7.09
N LEU A 848 23.30 10.61 -6.20
CA LEU A 848 23.04 9.19 -6.40
C LEU A 848 21.83 8.75 -5.56
N ALA A 849 20.76 8.31 -6.21
CA ALA A 849 19.58 7.75 -5.56
C ALA A 849 19.49 6.22 -5.75
N ASP A 850 19.20 5.75 -6.96
CA ASP A 850 19.00 4.32 -7.27
C ASP A 850 20.07 3.73 -8.19
N HIS A 851 20.71 4.57 -9.02
CA HIS A 851 21.65 4.08 -10.01
C HIS A 851 22.99 3.67 -9.40
N ASP A 852 23.68 2.74 -10.05
CA ASP A 852 25.02 2.33 -9.65
C ASP A 852 26.06 3.40 -10.00
N GLY A 853 26.59 4.07 -8.99
CA GLY A 853 27.62 5.10 -9.10
C GLY A 853 29.03 4.60 -9.45
N SER A 854 29.23 3.30 -9.72
CA SER A 854 30.57 2.70 -9.91
C SER A 854 31.39 3.29 -11.06
N MET A 855 30.75 3.95 -12.03
CA MET A 855 31.40 4.56 -13.20
C MET A 855 31.52 6.09 -13.11
N VAL A 856 31.07 6.72 -12.03
CA VAL A 856 31.06 8.19 -11.88
C VAL A 856 32.48 8.78 -11.91
N HIS A 857 33.50 8.05 -11.42
CA HIS A 857 34.92 8.44 -11.47
C HIS A 857 35.45 8.76 -12.87
N ARG A 858 34.76 8.25 -13.92
CA ARG A 858 35.15 8.51 -15.32
C ARG A 858 34.83 9.93 -15.79
N LEU A 859 33.98 10.65 -15.10
CA LEU A 859 33.66 12.02 -15.46
C LEU A 859 34.81 13.00 -15.21
N GLY A 860 35.84 12.60 -14.45
CA GLY A 860 37.01 13.40 -14.20
C GLY A 860 37.48 13.38 -12.74
N PRO A 861 38.58 14.10 -12.43
CA PRO A 861 39.10 14.15 -11.07
C PRO A 861 38.26 15.01 -10.11
N ASN A 862 37.49 15.95 -10.65
CA ASN A 862 36.70 16.92 -9.87
C ASN A 862 35.24 16.49 -9.69
N VAL A 863 35.02 15.21 -9.37
CA VAL A 863 33.66 14.64 -9.18
C VAL A 863 33.42 14.34 -7.71
N GLU A 864 32.40 14.94 -7.15
CA GLU A 864 31.87 14.63 -5.82
C GLU A 864 30.59 13.82 -5.93
N VAL A 865 30.45 12.75 -5.12
CA VAL A 865 29.25 11.88 -5.09
C VAL A 865 28.52 12.05 -3.78
N ILE A 866 27.23 12.38 -3.87
CA ILE A 866 26.33 12.60 -2.72
C ILE A 866 25.16 11.63 -2.83
N LYS A 867 24.90 10.86 -1.79
CA LYS A 867 23.72 9.99 -1.73
C LYS A 867 22.49 10.80 -1.32
N VAL A 868 21.41 10.65 -2.07
CA VAL A 868 20.11 11.27 -1.79
C VAL A 868 19.02 10.20 -1.61
N PRO A 869 18.06 10.42 -0.72
CA PRO A 869 16.97 9.47 -0.52
C PRO A 869 15.93 9.52 -1.63
N GLY A 870 14.99 8.55 -1.64
CA GLY A 870 13.75 8.60 -2.43
C GLY A 870 13.77 7.86 -3.76
N GLY A 871 14.89 7.20 -4.11
CA GLY A 871 15.00 6.50 -5.39
C GLY A 871 14.98 7.42 -6.61
N HIS A 872 14.92 6.82 -7.81
CA HIS A 872 15.07 7.57 -9.08
C HIS A 872 14.08 8.74 -9.19
N TRP A 873 12.79 8.51 -8.99
CA TRP A 873 11.76 9.54 -9.09
C TRP A 873 11.60 10.36 -7.80
N GLY A 874 11.72 9.70 -6.66
CA GLY A 874 11.52 10.34 -5.35
C GLY A 874 12.54 11.42 -5.03
N CYS A 875 13.77 11.36 -5.54
CA CYS A 875 14.82 12.36 -5.27
C CYS A 875 14.49 13.75 -5.86
N VAL A 876 13.76 13.83 -6.97
CA VAL A 876 13.33 15.09 -7.62
C VAL A 876 11.90 15.48 -7.27
N THR A 877 11.15 14.60 -6.58
CA THR A 877 9.75 14.83 -6.17
C THR A 877 9.60 14.82 -4.65
N THR A 878 9.45 13.66 -4.03
CA THR A 878 9.17 13.53 -2.59
C THR A 878 10.29 14.10 -1.71
N HIS A 879 11.55 13.89 -2.09
CA HIS A 879 12.75 14.33 -1.38
C HIS A 879 13.50 15.48 -2.09
N ALA A 880 12.78 16.25 -2.88
CA ALA A 880 13.33 17.39 -3.63
C ALA A 880 13.92 18.46 -2.71
N ASP A 881 13.43 18.59 -1.48
CA ASP A 881 13.94 19.46 -0.44
C ASP A 881 15.40 19.13 -0.05
N VAL A 882 15.72 17.85 0.16
CA VAL A 882 17.09 17.41 0.48
C VAL A 882 18.03 17.70 -0.69
N LEU A 883 17.58 17.38 -1.91
CA LEU A 883 18.34 17.63 -3.14
C LEU A 883 18.62 19.14 -3.31
N THR A 884 17.58 19.96 -3.25
CA THR A 884 17.69 21.41 -3.52
C THR A 884 18.44 22.15 -2.40
N GLN A 885 18.34 21.72 -1.15
CA GLN A 885 19.12 22.26 -0.04
C GLN A 885 20.62 22.07 -0.29
N GLU A 886 21.04 20.90 -0.76
CA GLU A 886 22.43 20.63 -1.05
C GLU A 886 22.90 21.37 -2.32
N MET A 887 22.04 21.50 -3.34
CA MET A 887 22.33 22.33 -4.51
C MET A 887 22.49 23.80 -4.16
N ASP A 888 21.56 24.40 -3.38
CA ASP A 888 21.61 25.81 -2.98
C ASP A 888 22.85 26.10 -2.11
N ARG A 889 23.22 25.19 -1.20
CA ARG A 889 24.44 25.31 -0.41
C ARG A 889 25.67 25.49 -1.31
N ARG A 890 25.76 24.74 -2.40
CA ARG A 890 26.89 24.83 -3.35
C ARG A 890 26.80 26.04 -4.24
N LEU A 891 25.60 26.41 -4.68
CA LEU A 891 25.40 27.61 -5.49
C LEU A 891 25.79 28.87 -4.72
N ARG A 892 25.53 28.93 -3.42
CA ARG A 892 25.96 30.04 -2.54
C ARG A 892 27.48 30.10 -2.33
N GLN A 893 28.15 28.96 -2.31
CA GLN A 893 29.62 28.91 -2.20
C GLN A 893 30.34 29.42 -3.45
N LEU A 894 29.65 29.47 -4.60
CA LEU A 894 30.18 30.00 -5.86
C LEU A 894 29.95 31.51 -6.02
N GLU A 895 29.25 32.14 -5.10
CA GLU A 895 29.03 33.60 -5.10
C GLU A 895 30.26 34.28 -4.51
N PRO A 896 30.79 35.33 -5.13
CA PRO A 896 31.85 36.14 -4.50
C PRO A 896 31.31 36.72 -3.19
N ASP A 897 32.07 36.58 -2.11
CA ASP A 897 31.78 37.17 -0.82
C ASP A 897 31.30 38.62 -1.00
N ALA A 898 30.07 38.91 -0.64
CA ALA A 898 29.56 40.29 -0.59
C ALA A 898 30.46 41.00 0.40
N VAL A 899 31.24 41.96 -0.10
CA VAL A 899 32.21 42.78 0.60
C VAL A 899 31.62 43.19 1.96
N SER A 900 32.18 42.67 3.03
CA SER A 900 31.94 43.16 4.38
C SER A 900 32.30 44.64 4.43
N GLY A 901 31.32 45.53 4.31
CA GLY A 901 31.48 46.93 4.49
C GLY A 901 32.06 47.22 5.90
N PRO A 902 32.97 48.19 6.08
CA PRO A 902 33.63 48.46 7.36
C PRO A 902 32.58 48.83 8.40
N ALA A 903 32.64 48.15 9.55
CA ALA A 903 31.87 48.50 10.74
C ALA A 903 32.16 49.94 11.13
N GLY A 904 31.21 50.82 10.85
CA GLY A 904 31.25 52.22 11.27
C GLY A 904 31.27 52.30 12.78
N ALA A 905 32.39 52.75 13.34
CA ALA A 905 32.49 53.17 14.74
C ALA A 905 31.42 54.19 15.05
N ARG A 906 30.56 53.91 16.00
CA ARG A 906 29.78 54.93 16.71
C ARG A 906 30.41 55.13 18.08
N THR A 907 30.91 56.34 18.26
CA THR A 907 31.20 56.98 19.53
C THR A 907 29.94 57.20 20.36
#